data_0f179e2d654a6221a80f8601e8ff8e6e
#
_entry.id   0f179e2d654a6221a80f8601e8ff8e6e
#
_cell.length_a   1.000
_cell.length_b   1.000
_cell.length_c   1.000
_cell.angle_alpha   90.00
_cell.angle_beta   90.00
_cell.angle_gamma   90.00
#
_symmetry.space_group_name_H-M   'P 1'
#
loop_
_entity.id
_entity.type
_entity.pdbx_description
1 polymer ?
#
loop_
_entity_poly.entity_id
_entity_poly.type
_entity_poly.pdbx_seq_one_letter_code
_entity_poly.pdbx_strand_id
1 'polypeptide(L)'
;MKKLAKYLLLLVIGLLLAAWLLLTLFDANRLKQPVLAWLNEHTDLDASIGNISFNPLHPHTLLAEDVRLGDWFNARQVYVQLETLSPLSGQTRIAALDLIDVQLQLDDAIELALPDNLANIHVAELTTNNLSLDWQGWQARGADLTLSDWQPRLDGHWQWDADVNLSGQARQLTQHNLEMAQLTFHGQVRQQQLQLTKLKSRLLDGSFESSLALNWPQKQLTLNSPQFSRNQLQFEELPELASGWSLLINKAVLDKVSITSPVLTSNNISGELRYFDWAAGGLPDASGKWQADEAVMDWLRLDKHQGELLSSQQQLSLNINGQAYEGDVTSELRWHPNEGRLDIDSLALQNNKFVWQPDISWPLPETRLHKLSIDNGELLSLDPTLPLSILGGELFVNDIAWSAGQWRALSQQARIEANWDEVAFNSLIARQGKAKAKLDDTHLWLTELNSEALEGQITLNGKLSLYPPYVGEAQLTGKELALRPLSRWLKADRNFSGQLDINSELSGTLEDRQTWQGQVTLNGQDIFIEKVGLDKWLSQRLREDYAQAKTVDAKLAALDLNQNDSFIEQLDLQGPINNGRWRLDGSALQSVRYLLALRGEVDLTGGWQLDLGAINDKGCRELAIKLSETWRAPKLTLHQPKLLSPCQSWYQGKVPYPKSGLSGGILEGMRSLQLDEEP
;
A
#
# COMPACT_ATOMS: atom_id res chain seq x y z
N MET A 1 65.25 -38.72 74.39
CA MET A 1 64.16 -38.53 73.39
C MET A 1 64.00 -37.05 72.90
N LYS A 2 63.97 -36.02 73.77
CA LYS A 2 63.81 -34.62 73.33
C LYS A 2 64.92 -34.10 72.40
N LYS A 3 66.18 -34.51 72.53
CA LYS A 3 67.28 -34.11 71.62
C LYS A 3 67.12 -34.75 70.21
N LEU A 4 66.75 -36.05 70.13
CA LEU A 4 66.54 -36.75 68.88
C LEU A 4 65.36 -36.16 68.05
N ALA A 5 64.25 -35.82 68.69
CA ALA A 5 63.12 -35.18 68.04
C ALA A 5 63.51 -33.82 67.46
N LYS A 6 64.35 -33.04 68.14
CA LYS A 6 64.84 -31.74 67.64
C LYS A 6 65.73 -31.87 66.40
N TYR A 7 66.60 -32.86 66.33
CA TYR A 7 67.44 -33.12 65.17
C TYR A 7 66.63 -33.65 64.00
N LEU A 8 65.65 -34.52 64.28
CA LEU A 8 64.72 -35.01 63.21
C LEU A 8 63.87 -33.88 62.64
N LEU A 9 63.40 -32.98 63.48
CA LEU A 9 62.62 -31.78 63.04
C LEU A 9 63.52 -30.85 62.19
N LEU A 10 64.75 -30.60 62.60
CA LEU A 10 65.73 -29.82 61.84
C LEU A 10 66.07 -30.46 60.49
N LEU A 11 66.21 -31.78 60.43
CA LEU A 11 66.43 -32.50 59.18
C LEU A 11 65.21 -32.42 58.25
N VAL A 12 64.03 -32.57 58.76
CA VAL A 12 62.77 -32.44 57.98
C VAL A 12 62.65 -31.03 57.45
N ILE A 13 62.86 -29.99 58.26
CA ILE A 13 62.87 -28.60 57.82
C ILE A 13 63.92 -28.31 56.76
N GLY A 14 65.18 -28.89 56.98
CA GLY A 14 66.24 -28.77 56.01
C GLY A 14 65.93 -29.45 54.66
N LEU A 15 65.28 -30.61 54.67
CA LEU A 15 64.81 -31.28 53.46
C LEU A 15 63.69 -30.54 52.76
N LEU A 16 62.72 -29.97 53.50
CA LEU A 16 61.68 -29.15 52.94
C LEU A 16 62.22 -27.86 52.32
N LEU A 17 63.21 -27.21 53.00
CA LEU A 17 63.89 -26.04 52.43
C LEU A 17 64.75 -26.41 51.22
N ALA A 18 65.47 -27.53 51.23
CA ALA A 18 66.21 -28.00 50.07
C ALA A 18 65.29 -28.36 48.88
N ALA A 19 64.16 -29.01 49.15
CA ALA A 19 63.13 -29.28 48.14
C ALA A 19 62.47 -28.01 47.58
N TRP A 20 62.19 -27.05 48.48
CA TRP A 20 61.68 -25.73 48.07
C TRP A 20 62.74 -24.99 47.26
N LEU A 21 64.03 -24.99 47.66
CA LEU A 21 65.12 -24.37 46.93
C LEU A 21 65.30 -25.02 45.54
N LEU A 22 65.25 -26.36 45.47
CA LEU A 22 65.29 -27.10 44.20
C LEU A 22 64.13 -26.74 43.29
N LEU A 23 62.94 -26.64 43.84
CA LEU A 23 61.75 -26.23 43.08
C LEU A 23 61.84 -24.77 42.60
N THR A 24 62.40 -23.82 43.41
CA THR A 24 62.62 -22.44 43.04
C THR A 24 63.76 -22.24 42.05
N LEU A 25 64.71 -23.13 41.97
CA LEU A 25 65.83 -23.15 41.01
C LEU A 25 65.42 -23.81 39.67
N PHE A 26 64.28 -24.47 39.61
CA PHE A 26 63.83 -25.11 38.41
C PHE A 26 63.32 -24.04 37.44
N ASP A 27 64.03 -23.77 36.35
CA ASP A 27 63.65 -22.90 35.29
C ASP A 27 62.62 -23.54 34.35
N ALA A 28 61.35 -23.19 34.48
CA ALA A 28 60.28 -23.79 33.68
C ALA A 28 60.43 -23.50 32.16
N ASN A 29 61.18 -22.47 31.77
CA ASN A 29 61.51 -22.22 30.37
C ASN A 29 62.29 -23.37 29.71
N ARG A 30 62.97 -24.27 30.49
CA ARG A 30 63.61 -25.50 29.96
C ARG A 30 62.57 -26.46 29.38
N LEU A 31 61.28 -26.36 29.79
CA LEU A 31 60.18 -27.16 29.25
C LEU A 31 59.72 -26.65 27.92
N LYS A 32 60.02 -25.39 27.55
CA LYS A 32 59.55 -24.72 26.31
C LYS A 32 59.95 -25.55 25.08
N GLN A 33 61.22 -25.91 24.93
CA GLN A 33 61.67 -26.62 23.74
C GLN A 33 61.06 -28.03 23.62
N PRO A 34 61.02 -28.88 24.68
CA PRO A 34 60.32 -30.15 24.62
C PRO A 34 58.83 -30.04 24.29
N VAL A 35 58.13 -29.04 24.86
CA VAL A 35 56.70 -28.81 24.60
C VAL A 35 56.49 -28.40 23.16
N LEU A 36 57.29 -27.46 22.64
CA LEU A 36 57.23 -27.04 21.26
C LEU A 36 57.52 -28.14 20.27
N ALA A 37 58.63 -28.94 20.55
CA ALA A 37 58.98 -30.08 19.73
C ALA A 37 57.85 -31.12 19.68
N TRP A 38 57.24 -31.43 20.84
CA TRP A 38 56.09 -32.32 20.92
C TRP A 38 54.83 -31.76 20.17
N LEU A 39 54.45 -30.45 20.32
CA LEU A 39 53.39 -29.84 19.62
C LEU A 39 53.61 -29.91 18.10
N ASN A 40 54.76 -29.47 17.62
CA ASN A 40 55.08 -29.45 16.21
C ASN A 40 55.18 -30.86 15.59
N GLU A 41 55.51 -31.86 16.35
CA GLU A 41 55.60 -33.27 15.92
C GLU A 41 54.21 -33.93 15.81
N HIS A 42 53.23 -33.51 16.68
CA HIS A 42 51.95 -34.20 16.81
C HIS A 42 50.76 -33.39 16.26
N THR A 43 50.96 -32.14 15.88
CA THR A 43 49.81 -31.30 15.48
C THR A 43 49.96 -30.67 14.10
N ASP A 44 51.02 -30.89 13.35
CA ASP A 44 51.32 -30.19 12.07
C ASP A 44 51.18 -28.66 12.13
N LEU A 45 51.19 -28.10 13.36
CA LEU A 45 50.99 -26.68 13.61
C LEU A 45 52.32 -26.00 13.91
N ASP A 46 52.54 -24.81 13.34
CA ASP A 46 53.68 -23.97 13.71
C ASP A 46 53.41 -23.34 15.09
N ALA A 47 53.80 -24.04 16.14
CA ALA A 47 53.57 -23.62 17.52
C ALA A 47 54.74 -22.77 18.04
N SER A 48 54.40 -21.66 18.71
CA SER A 48 55.37 -20.82 19.41
C SER A 48 54.87 -20.43 20.81
N ILE A 49 55.79 -20.36 21.77
CA ILE A 49 55.52 -19.94 23.16
C ILE A 49 56.64 -18.95 23.55
N GLY A 50 56.28 -17.80 24.08
CA GLY A 50 57.23 -16.78 24.52
C GLY A 50 57.97 -17.22 25.78
N ASN A 51 57.24 -17.46 26.84
CA ASN A 51 57.78 -17.83 28.15
C ASN A 51 56.91 -18.90 28.82
N ILE A 52 57.51 -19.81 29.59
CA ILE A 52 56.78 -20.76 30.44
C ILE A 52 57.27 -20.56 31.87
N SER A 53 56.34 -20.43 32.80
CA SER A 53 56.60 -20.30 34.22
C SER A 53 55.67 -21.20 35.05
N PHE A 54 56.11 -21.62 36.23
CA PHE A 54 55.22 -22.27 37.18
C PHE A 54 55.53 -21.76 38.60
N ASN A 55 54.53 -21.87 39.48
CA ASN A 55 54.65 -21.50 40.86
C ASN A 55 55.20 -22.74 41.66
N PRO A 56 56.39 -22.64 42.27
CA PRO A 56 56.96 -23.78 43.05
C PRO A 56 56.07 -24.19 44.23
N LEU A 57 55.25 -23.29 44.75
CA LEU A 57 54.27 -23.56 45.83
C LEU A 57 53.03 -24.28 45.33
N HIS A 58 52.79 -24.21 44.04
CA HIS A 58 51.66 -24.84 43.34
C HIS A 58 52.15 -25.56 42.07
N PRO A 59 52.86 -26.71 42.21
CA PRO A 59 53.54 -27.34 41.08
C PRO A 59 52.62 -27.93 40.02
N HIS A 60 51.27 -27.91 40.25
CA HIS A 60 50.27 -28.33 39.29
C HIS A 60 49.76 -27.17 38.43
N THR A 61 50.34 -25.97 38.62
CA THR A 61 49.97 -24.80 37.83
C THR A 61 51.03 -24.39 36.82
N LEU A 62 50.68 -24.11 35.61
CA LEU A 62 51.58 -23.71 34.55
C LEU A 62 51.03 -22.41 33.91
N LEU A 63 51.91 -21.44 33.73
CA LEU A 63 51.61 -20.21 33.01
C LEU A 63 52.48 -20.16 31.76
N ALA A 64 51.88 -20.08 30.60
CA ALA A 64 52.54 -19.84 29.32
C ALA A 64 52.14 -18.45 28.81
N GLU A 65 53.13 -17.69 28.31
CA GLU A 65 52.94 -16.34 27.77
C GLU A 65 53.23 -16.35 26.27
N ASP A 66 52.50 -15.49 25.52
CA ASP A 66 52.64 -15.34 24.08
C ASP A 66 52.53 -16.65 23.31
N VAL A 67 51.47 -17.39 23.57
CA VAL A 67 51.17 -18.69 22.94
C VAL A 67 50.53 -18.50 21.60
N ARG A 68 51.11 -19.04 20.54
CA ARG A 68 50.56 -19.07 19.19
C ARG A 68 50.56 -20.52 18.68
N LEU A 69 49.44 -20.91 18.07
CA LEU A 69 49.29 -22.20 17.37
C LEU A 69 48.83 -21.91 15.94
N GLY A 70 49.74 -22.00 14.98
CA GLY A 70 49.46 -21.57 13.60
C GLY A 70 48.92 -20.16 13.54
N ASP A 71 48.02 -19.92 12.56
CA ASP A 71 47.34 -18.63 12.37
C ASP A 71 45.96 -18.57 13.07
N TRP A 72 45.47 -19.72 13.60
CA TRP A 72 44.12 -19.84 14.12
C TRP A 72 43.96 -19.52 15.61
N PHE A 73 45.03 -19.63 16.42
CA PHE A 73 45.01 -19.35 17.85
C PHE A 73 46.20 -18.51 18.29
N ASN A 74 45.90 -17.43 19.00
CA ASN A 74 46.89 -16.57 19.63
C ASN A 74 46.37 -16.16 21.01
N ALA A 75 47.15 -16.33 22.06
CA ALA A 75 46.80 -15.95 23.42
C ALA A 75 48.00 -15.27 24.10
N ARG A 76 47.77 -14.14 24.76
CA ARG A 76 48.82 -13.47 25.54
C ARG A 76 49.22 -14.27 26.74
N GLN A 77 48.24 -14.89 27.43
CA GLN A 77 48.54 -15.76 28.59
C GLN A 77 47.59 -16.96 28.59
N VAL A 78 48.15 -18.10 28.89
CA VAL A 78 47.46 -19.39 29.09
C VAL A 78 47.84 -19.92 30.46
N TYR A 79 46.89 -19.94 31.39
CA TYR A 79 47.09 -20.54 32.72
C TYR A 79 46.41 -21.89 32.77
N VAL A 80 47.14 -22.92 33.17
CA VAL A 80 46.63 -24.28 33.26
C VAL A 80 46.84 -24.77 34.68
N GLN A 81 45.80 -25.22 35.35
CA GLN A 81 45.88 -25.94 36.62
C GLN A 81 45.45 -27.40 36.41
N LEU A 82 46.39 -28.32 36.59
CA LEU A 82 46.14 -29.74 36.46
C LEU A 82 45.64 -30.33 37.79
N GLU A 83 44.55 -31.09 37.77
CA GLU A 83 44.03 -31.84 38.88
C GLU A 83 44.71 -33.20 38.93
N THR A 84 44.67 -33.94 37.81
CA THR A 84 45.34 -35.22 37.64
C THR A 84 45.94 -35.37 36.25
N LEU A 85 47.18 -35.85 36.17
CA LEU A 85 47.80 -36.30 34.94
C LEU A 85 48.12 -37.78 35.09
N SER A 86 47.38 -38.65 34.44
CA SER A 86 47.61 -40.11 34.49
C SER A 86 47.91 -40.63 33.08
N PRO A 87 49.14 -40.51 32.60
CA PRO A 87 49.55 -40.95 31.27
C PRO A 87 49.26 -42.41 30.97
N LEU A 88 49.29 -43.27 32.03
CA LEU A 88 49.03 -44.70 31.90
C LEU A 88 47.56 -45.07 31.76
N SER A 89 46.63 -44.22 32.21
CA SER A 89 45.18 -44.44 32.08
C SER A 89 44.54 -43.62 30.92
N GLY A 90 45.34 -42.80 30.22
CA GLY A 90 44.82 -41.89 29.16
C GLY A 90 43.86 -40.83 29.68
N GLN A 91 43.83 -40.57 31.00
CA GLN A 91 42.93 -39.59 31.61
C GLN A 91 43.66 -38.29 31.97
N THR A 92 43.23 -37.16 31.45
CA THR A 92 43.72 -35.83 31.82
C THR A 92 42.61 -35.03 32.38
N ARG A 93 42.71 -34.55 33.63
CA ARG A 93 41.81 -33.67 34.26
C ARG A 93 42.46 -32.32 34.51
N ILE A 94 41.85 -31.26 33.95
CA ILE A 94 42.26 -29.87 34.10
C ILE A 94 41.27 -29.23 35.07
N ALA A 95 41.76 -28.74 36.21
CA ALA A 95 40.92 -28.07 37.21
C ALA A 95 40.54 -26.68 36.76
N ALA A 96 41.49 -25.93 36.16
CA ALA A 96 41.23 -24.61 35.58
C ALA A 96 42.11 -24.39 34.35
N LEU A 97 41.53 -23.79 33.34
CA LEU A 97 42.18 -23.30 32.12
C LEU A 97 41.73 -21.85 31.86
N ASP A 98 42.65 -20.91 32.17
CA ASP A 98 42.37 -19.50 31.97
C ASP A 98 43.14 -18.97 30.78
N LEU A 99 42.42 -18.36 29.85
CA LEU A 99 42.93 -17.81 28.60
C LEU A 99 42.73 -16.29 28.58
N ILE A 100 43.79 -15.53 28.39
CA ILE A 100 43.75 -14.04 28.44
C ILE A 100 44.21 -13.48 27.13
N ASP A 101 43.42 -12.50 26.61
CA ASP A 101 43.63 -11.80 25.32
C ASP A 101 43.79 -12.83 24.18
N VAL A 102 42.72 -13.55 23.94
CA VAL A 102 42.66 -14.64 22.96
C VAL A 102 42.15 -14.15 21.63
N GLN A 103 42.81 -14.59 20.57
CA GLN A 103 42.33 -14.45 19.19
C GLN A 103 42.14 -15.85 18.61
N LEU A 104 40.92 -16.18 18.23
CA LEU A 104 40.53 -17.41 17.55
C LEU A 104 40.02 -17.11 16.17
N GLN A 105 40.62 -17.69 15.15
CA GLN A 105 40.19 -17.65 13.78
C GLN A 105 39.92 -19.08 13.32
N LEU A 106 38.64 -19.46 13.28
CA LEU A 106 38.21 -20.83 12.97
C LEU A 106 37.77 -20.90 11.52
N ASP A 107 38.64 -21.31 10.63
CA ASP A 107 38.31 -21.78 9.30
C ASP A 107 38.05 -23.31 9.34
N ASP A 108 37.49 -23.89 8.27
CA ASP A 108 36.96 -25.25 8.25
C ASP A 108 37.86 -26.31 8.95
N ALA A 109 37.22 -27.06 9.86
CA ALA A 109 37.68 -28.34 10.48
C ALA A 109 39.17 -28.46 10.81
N ILE A 110 39.58 -27.85 11.94
CA ILE A 110 40.91 -28.11 12.51
C ILE A 110 40.86 -29.47 13.18
N GLU A 111 41.43 -30.48 12.54
CA GLU A 111 41.67 -31.80 13.15
C GLU A 111 43.00 -31.78 13.95
N LEU A 112 42.89 -31.72 15.27
CA LEU A 112 44.01 -31.86 16.16
C LEU A 112 44.27 -33.37 16.44
N ALA A 113 45.30 -33.94 15.83
CA ALA A 113 45.75 -35.30 16.14
C ALA A 113 46.52 -35.29 17.47
N LEU A 114 45.90 -35.77 18.53
CA LEU A 114 46.58 -35.94 19.83
C LEU A 114 46.86 -37.42 20.09
N PRO A 115 47.93 -37.72 20.76
CA PRO A 115 48.34 -39.13 21.08
C PRO A 115 47.34 -39.81 22.03
N ASP A 116 47.34 -41.15 22.03
CA ASP A 116 46.41 -42.00 22.78
C ASP A 116 46.47 -41.82 24.29
N ASN A 117 47.57 -41.34 24.81
CA ASN A 117 47.72 -41.01 26.25
C ASN A 117 46.93 -39.80 26.70
N LEU A 118 46.30 -39.04 25.74
CA LEU A 118 45.35 -37.96 25.96
C LEU A 118 43.97 -38.33 25.44
N ALA A 119 43.59 -39.60 25.46
CA ALA A 119 42.31 -40.08 24.92
C ALA A 119 41.12 -39.48 25.63
N ASN A 120 41.20 -39.13 26.89
CA ASN A 120 40.14 -38.53 27.69
C ASN A 120 40.62 -37.21 28.32
N ILE A 121 40.00 -36.11 27.93
CA ILE A 121 40.31 -34.79 28.47
C ILE A 121 39.02 -34.24 29.11
N HIS A 122 39.13 -33.90 30.40
CA HIS A 122 38.06 -33.23 31.14
C HIS A 122 38.58 -31.89 31.68
N VAL A 123 37.83 -30.83 31.45
CA VAL A 123 38.12 -29.48 31.93
C VAL A 123 37.02 -29.08 32.89
N ALA A 124 37.36 -28.98 34.19
CA ALA A 124 36.35 -28.60 35.19
C ALA A 124 35.88 -27.13 35.01
N GLU A 125 36.85 -26.24 34.71
CA GLU A 125 36.53 -24.84 34.41
C GLU A 125 37.47 -24.29 33.33
N LEU A 126 36.92 -23.72 32.27
CA LEU A 126 37.64 -22.92 31.27
C LEU A 126 37.10 -21.50 31.30
N THR A 127 38.01 -20.54 31.50
CA THR A 127 37.64 -19.11 31.40
C THR A 127 38.41 -18.42 30.29
N THR A 128 37.76 -17.54 29.59
CA THR A 128 38.42 -16.61 28.66
C THR A 128 38.20 -15.19 29.12
N ASN A 129 39.21 -14.37 28.97
CA ASN A 129 39.11 -12.93 29.20
C ASN A 129 39.56 -12.21 27.93
N ASN A 130 38.72 -11.34 27.41
CA ASN A 130 38.95 -10.59 26.17
C ASN A 130 39.19 -11.48 24.93
N LEU A 131 38.29 -12.45 24.71
CA LEU A 131 38.31 -13.32 23.54
C LEU A 131 37.84 -12.56 22.31
N SER A 132 38.58 -12.66 21.22
CA SER A 132 38.15 -12.30 19.85
C SER A 132 38.03 -13.58 19.04
N LEU A 133 36.85 -13.83 18.51
CA LEU A 133 36.51 -14.99 17.69
C LEU A 133 36.04 -14.57 16.30
N ASP A 134 36.62 -15.20 15.27
CA ASP A 134 36.12 -15.13 13.89
C ASP A 134 35.81 -16.56 13.43
N TRP A 135 34.53 -16.80 13.06
CA TRP A 135 34.06 -18.14 12.68
C TRP A 135 32.91 -18.04 11.67
N GLN A 136 33.13 -18.49 10.45
CA GLN A 136 32.13 -18.55 9.39
C GLN A 136 31.30 -17.23 9.23
N GLY A 137 31.99 -16.06 9.31
CA GLY A 137 31.38 -14.75 9.22
C GLY A 137 30.80 -14.21 10.53
N TRP A 138 30.77 -15.03 11.62
CA TRP A 138 30.50 -14.54 12.95
C TRP A 138 31.77 -13.96 13.57
N GLN A 139 31.68 -12.74 14.09
CA GLN A 139 32.79 -12.11 14.79
C GLN A 139 32.36 -11.70 16.20
N ALA A 140 32.98 -12.28 17.20
CA ALA A 140 32.83 -11.85 18.58
C ALA A 140 34.07 -11.06 19.03
N ARG A 141 33.86 -9.95 19.71
CA ARG A 141 34.94 -9.10 20.24
C ARG A 141 34.75 -8.81 21.72
N GLY A 142 35.87 -8.91 22.46
CA GLY A 142 35.87 -8.65 23.89
C GLY A 142 34.95 -9.58 24.65
N ALA A 143 34.96 -10.85 24.31
CA ALA A 143 34.16 -11.86 24.98
C ALA A 143 34.87 -12.46 26.18
N ASP A 144 34.14 -12.58 27.29
CA ASP A 144 34.52 -13.32 28.46
C ASP A 144 33.59 -14.53 28.55
N LEU A 145 34.14 -15.74 28.46
CA LEU A 145 33.40 -17.00 28.43
C LEU A 145 33.85 -17.88 29.58
N THR A 146 32.91 -18.52 30.25
CA THR A 146 33.14 -19.55 31.23
C THR A 146 32.46 -20.84 30.79
N LEU A 147 33.21 -21.92 30.64
CA LEU A 147 32.71 -23.27 30.40
C LEU A 147 33.01 -24.11 31.67
N SER A 148 32.05 -24.91 32.13
CA SER A 148 32.18 -25.75 33.28
C SER A 148 31.78 -27.20 32.96
N ASP A 149 32.52 -28.16 33.52
CA ASP A 149 32.30 -29.58 33.31
C ASP A 149 32.37 -30.00 31.82
N TRP A 150 33.36 -29.50 31.10
CA TRP A 150 33.52 -29.77 29.69
C TRP A 150 34.41 -30.97 29.41
N GLN A 151 33.94 -31.91 28.60
CA GLN A 151 34.71 -33.08 28.18
C GLN A 151 34.91 -33.06 26.65
N PRO A 152 35.89 -32.26 26.16
CA PRO A 152 36.08 -32.06 24.71
C PRO A 152 36.60 -33.29 23.99
N ARG A 153 37.16 -34.27 24.70
CA ARG A 153 37.69 -35.50 24.12
C ARG A 153 37.35 -36.72 24.98
N LEU A 154 36.75 -37.72 24.34
CA LEU A 154 36.36 -38.98 24.97
C LEU A 154 36.77 -40.15 24.06
N ASP A 155 37.44 -41.15 24.62
CA ASP A 155 37.94 -42.34 23.92
C ASP A 155 38.72 -42.03 22.62
N GLY A 156 39.50 -40.94 22.64
CA GLY A 156 40.30 -40.49 21.51
C GLY A 156 39.57 -39.65 20.47
N HIS A 157 38.27 -39.49 20.59
CA HIS A 157 37.45 -38.70 19.67
C HIS A 157 37.13 -37.32 20.22
N TRP A 158 37.24 -36.29 19.36
CA TRP A 158 36.83 -34.94 19.71
C TRP A 158 35.33 -34.82 19.71
N GLN A 159 34.78 -34.24 20.78
CA GLN A 159 33.36 -33.97 20.98
C GLN A 159 33.19 -32.49 21.34
N TRP A 160 33.24 -31.61 20.33
CA TRP A 160 33.15 -30.18 20.55
C TRP A 160 31.77 -29.76 21.07
N ASP A 161 30.74 -30.56 20.81
CA ASP A 161 29.34 -30.44 21.22
C ASP A 161 29.02 -31.28 22.49
N ALA A 162 30.08 -31.70 23.23
CA ALA A 162 29.91 -32.42 24.49
C ALA A 162 29.11 -31.60 25.51
N ASP A 163 28.52 -32.31 26.46
CA ASP A 163 27.79 -31.71 27.57
C ASP A 163 28.66 -30.70 28.31
N VAL A 164 28.20 -29.45 28.43
CA VAL A 164 28.93 -28.36 29.08
C VAL A 164 27.94 -27.29 29.59
N ASN A 165 28.25 -26.72 30.76
CA ASN A 165 27.60 -25.50 31.19
C ASN A 165 28.38 -24.29 30.67
N LEU A 166 27.68 -23.28 30.17
CA LEU A 166 28.32 -22.12 29.60
C LEU A 166 27.66 -20.81 30.10
N SER A 167 28.50 -19.84 30.35
CA SER A 167 28.08 -18.49 30.65
C SER A 167 29.08 -17.50 30.09
N GLY A 168 28.65 -16.30 29.77
CA GLY A 168 29.58 -15.30 29.26
C GLY A 168 28.94 -13.97 28.95
N GLN A 169 29.84 -13.07 28.55
CA GLN A 169 29.49 -11.78 28.02
C GLN A 169 30.35 -11.44 26.81
N ALA A 170 29.88 -10.65 25.89
CA ALA A 170 30.68 -10.12 24.81
C ALA A 170 30.34 -8.63 24.58
N ARG A 171 31.36 -7.83 24.29
CA ARG A 171 31.12 -6.40 23.95
C ARG A 171 30.35 -6.29 22.66
N GLN A 172 30.67 -7.13 21.68
CA GLN A 172 30.09 -7.09 20.35
C GLN A 172 30.09 -8.49 19.74
N LEU A 173 29.00 -8.86 19.12
CA LEU A 173 28.85 -10.04 18.25
C LEU A 173 28.22 -9.56 16.93
N THR A 174 28.89 -9.79 15.80
CA THR A 174 28.43 -9.38 14.49
C THR A 174 28.36 -10.53 13.51
N GLN A 175 27.39 -10.53 12.65
CA GLN A 175 27.29 -11.39 11.46
C GLN A 175 26.57 -10.61 10.35
N HIS A 176 27.23 -10.35 9.22
CA HIS A 176 26.69 -9.52 8.14
C HIS A 176 26.14 -8.19 8.68
N ASN A 177 24.84 -7.96 8.54
CA ASN A 177 24.16 -6.74 9.02
C ASN A 177 23.60 -6.87 10.45
N LEU A 178 23.76 -8.01 11.09
CA LEU A 178 23.31 -8.23 12.48
C LEU A 178 24.42 -7.84 13.45
N GLU A 179 24.15 -6.86 14.29
CA GLU A 179 25.04 -6.42 15.37
C GLU A 179 24.35 -6.55 16.72
N MET A 180 24.95 -7.33 17.61
CA MET A 180 24.57 -7.44 19.01
C MET A 180 25.69 -6.85 19.87
N ALA A 181 25.37 -5.83 20.66
CA ALA A 181 26.29 -5.24 21.61
C ALA A 181 25.93 -5.62 23.05
N GLN A 182 26.91 -5.63 23.95
CA GLN A 182 26.70 -5.93 25.38
C GLN A 182 25.95 -7.25 25.58
N LEU A 183 26.32 -8.27 24.82
CA LEU A 183 25.75 -9.61 24.91
C LEU A 183 26.07 -10.23 26.27
N THR A 184 25.09 -10.80 26.93
CA THR A 184 25.24 -11.66 28.11
C THR A 184 24.40 -12.91 27.93
N PHE A 185 24.97 -14.07 28.25
CA PHE A 185 24.27 -15.34 28.13
C PHE A 185 24.62 -16.31 29.24
N HIS A 186 23.68 -17.21 29.49
CA HIS A 186 23.84 -18.28 30.46
C HIS A 186 23.04 -19.50 30.00
N GLY A 187 23.65 -20.69 30.03
CA GLY A 187 23.01 -21.90 29.54
C GLY A 187 23.87 -23.13 29.60
N GLN A 188 23.56 -24.08 28.73
CA GLN A 188 24.23 -25.38 28.64
C GLN A 188 24.16 -25.97 27.24
N VAL A 189 25.10 -26.79 26.89
CA VAL A 189 24.96 -27.73 25.77
C VAL A 189 24.68 -29.10 26.36
N ARG A 190 23.68 -29.80 25.86
CA ARG A 190 23.32 -31.18 26.24
C ARG A 190 22.83 -31.91 24.99
N GLN A 191 23.37 -33.10 24.73
CA GLN A 191 22.92 -33.97 23.64
C GLN A 191 22.80 -33.24 22.29
N GLN A 192 23.82 -32.49 21.93
CA GLN A 192 23.84 -31.67 20.68
C GLN A 192 22.76 -30.59 20.62
N GLN A 193 22.31 -30.10 21.75
CA GLN A 193 21.40 -28.98 21.85
C GLN A 193 21.99 -27.86 22.71
N LEU A 194 22.06 -26.66 22.18
CA LEU A 194 22.39 -25.47 22.98
C LEU A 194 21.11 -24.93 23.59
N GLN A 195 21.10 -24.77 24.90
CA GLN A 195 19.97 -24.17 25.65
C GLN A 195 20.52 -22.99 26.45
N LEU A 196 20.16 -21.76 26.00
CA LEU A 196 20.42 -20.53 26.74
C LEU A 196 19.18 -20.18 27.56
N THR A 197 19.27 -20.27 28.87
CA THR A 197 18.17 -19.90 29.78
C THR A 197 18.00 -18.39 29.87
N LYS A 198 19.08 -17.67 29.58
CA LYS A 198 19.08 -16.22 29.56
C LYS A 198 20.00 -15.72 28.45
N LEU A 199 19.47 -14.88 27.61
CA LEU A 199 20.19 -14.18 26.55
C LEU A 199 19.75 -12.72 26.56
N LYS A 200 20.68 -11.79 26.80
CA LYS A 200 20.40 -10.34 26.76
C LYS A 200 21.42 -9.65 25.87
N SER A 201 20.97 -8.70 25.10
CA SER A 201 21.86 -7.86 24.27
C SER A 201 21.22 -6.51 23.97
N ARG A 202 22.05 -5.57 23.54
CA ARG A 202 21.59 -4.45 22.73
C ARG A 202 21.60 -4.90 21.27
N LEU A 203 20.44 -4.83 20.62
CA LEU A 203 20.25 -5.28 19.26
C LEU A 203 19.58 -4.14 18.48
N LEU A 204 20.20 -3.68 17.39
CA LEU A 204 19.60 -2.68 16.48
C LEU A 204 19.05 -1.47 17.26
N ASP A 205 19.92 -0.79 18.01
CA ASP A 205 19.65 0.38 18.86
C ASP A 205 18.68 0.16 20.03
N GLY A 206 18.08 -1.00 20.15
CA GLY A 206 17.19 -1.38 21.24
C GLY A 206 17.76 -2.44 22.18
N SER A 207 16.90 -2.99 23.03
CA SER A 207 17.23 -4.12 23.90
C SER A 207 16.52 -5.38 23.46
N PHE A 208 17.21 -6.50 23.61
CA PHE A 208 16.72 -7.84 23.34
C PHE A 208 16.95 -8.74 24.55
N GLU A 209 15.93 -9.46 24.97
CA GLU A 209 16.02 -10.49 25.99
C GLU A 209 15.22 -11.72 25.57
N SER A 210 15.81 -12.93 25.73
CA SER A 210 15.14 -14.19 25.37
C SER A 210 15.76 -15.36 26.12
N SER A 211 15.12 -16.51 26.12
CA SER A 211 15.79 -17.80 26.18
C SER A 211 15.80 -18.44 24.79
N LEU A 212 16.84 -19.22 24.51
CA LEU A 212 17.09 -19.79 23.19
C LEU A 212 17.38 -21.28 23.31
N ALA A 213 16.82 -22.07 22.42
CA ALA A 213 17.21 -23.47 22.22
C ALA A 213 17.58 -23.68 20.74
N LEU A 214 18.78 -24.19 20.49
CA LEU A 214 19.26 -24.54 19.16
C LEU A 214 19.50 -26.06 19.11
N ASN A 215 18.76 -26.73 18.26
CA ASN A 215 18.85 -28.16 18.03
C ASN A 215 19.51 -28.39 16.66
N TRP A 216 20.80 -28.77 16.68
CA TRP A 216 21.54 -28.99 15.43
C TRP A 216 21.06 -30.20 14.62
N PRO A 217 20.77 -31.38 15.19
CA PRO A 217 20.25 -32.51 14.43
C PRO A 217 18.92 -32.23 13.72
N GLN A 218 18.07 -31.44 14.37
CA GLN A 218 16.76 -31.08 13.82
C GLN A 218 16.79 -29.78 13.01
N LYS A 219 17.92 -29.08 12.99
CA LYS A 219 18.07 -27.75 12.36
C LYS A 219 16.98 -26.78 12.80
N GLN A 220 16.71 -26.75 14.11
CA GLN A 220 15.64 -25.91 14.67
C GLN A 220 16.21 -24.92 15.67
N LEU A 221 15.85 -23.65 15.48
CA LEU A 221 16.07 -22.57 16.42
C LEU A 221 14.74 -22.21 17.11
N THR A 222 14.73 -22.27 18.43
CA THR A 222 13.55 -21.88 19.23
C THR A 222 13.91 -20.68 20.10
N LEU A 223 13.14 -19.60 20.00
CA LEU A 223 13.18 -18.46 20.90
C LEU A 223 11.97 -18.51 21.83
N ASN A 224 12.20 -18.51 23.14
CA ASN A 224 11.12 -18.51 24.11
C ASN A 224 11.01 -17.17 24.79
N SER A 225 9.82 -16.59 24.70
CA SER A 225 9.46 -15.29 25.26
C SER A 225 10.45 -14.17 24.91
N PRO A 226 10.86 -14.02 23.62
CA PRO A 226 11.73 -12.93 23.26
C PRO A 226 11.03 -11.59 23.49
N GLN A 227 11.78 -10.65 24.05
CA GLN A 227 11.35 -9.29 24.30
C GLN A 227 12.21 -8.33 23.48
N PHE A 228 11.59 -7.56 22.63
CA PHE A 228 12.22 -6.51 21.85
C PHE A 228 11.73 -5.17 22.35
N SER A 229 12.64 -4.27 22.72
CA SER A 229 12.25 -2.94 23.17
C SER A 229 13.07 -1.87 22.46
N ARG A 230 12.38 -0.96 21.76
CA ARG A 230 12.92 0.16 20.99
C ARG A 230 13.92 -0.23 19.89
N ASN A 231 13.81 -1.46 19.37
CA ASN A 231 14.66 -1.93 18.29
C ASN A 231 14.26 -1.28 16.95
N GLN A 232 15.25 -0.97 16.11
CA GLN A 232 15.07 -0.45 14.75
C GLN A 232 15.44 -1.55 13.75
N LEU A 233 14.43 -2.29 13.29
CA LEU A 233 14.61 -3.39 12.36
C LEU A 233 14.62 -2.83 10.93
N GLN A 234 15.74 -2.99 10.23
CA GLN A 234 15.88 -2.58 8.83
C GLN A 234 16.11 -3.82 7.97
N PHE A 235 15.27 -4.01 6.97
CA PHE A 235 15.34 -5.11 6.02
C PHE A 235 15.44 -4.55 4.61
N GLU A 236 16.52 -4.81 3.88
CA GLU A 236 16.60 -4.54 2.44
C GLU A 236 15.86 -5.62 1.64
N GLU A 237 15.96 -6.87 2.11
CA GLU A 237 15.25 -8.03 1.60
C GLU A 237 14.67 -8.81 2.78
N LEU A 238 13.59 -9.57 2.54
CA LEU A 238 13.06 -10.46 3.57
C LEU A 238 14.12 -11.52 3.89
N PRO A 239 14.44 -11.75 5.18
CA PRO A 239 15.42 -12.75 5.56
C PRO A 239 14.97 -14.13 5.10
N GLU A 240 15.87 -14.89 4.51
CA GLU A 240 15.65 -16.27 4.15
C GLU A 240 16.26 -17.20 5.19
N LEU A 241 15.52 -18.24 5.58
CA LEU A 241 16.08 -19.30 6.41
C LEU A 241 16.97 -20.21 5.56
N ALA A 242 18.11 -20.59 6.13
CA ALA A 242 18.98 -21.57 5.50
C ALA A 242 18.21 -22.89 5.25
N SER A 243 18.50 -23.54 4.12
CA SER A 243 17.78 -24.74 3.68
C SER A 243 17.69 -25.81 4.78
N GLY A 244 16.48 -26.23 5.07
CA GLY A 244 16.15 -27.23 6.08
C GLY A 244 16.14 -26.71 7.52
N TRP A 245 16.36 -25.44 7.78
CA TRP A 245 16.20 -24.84 9.09
C TRP A 245 14.76 -24.41 9.36
N SER A 246 14.36 -24.44 10.64
CA SER A 246 13.10 -23.89 11.12
C SER A 246 13.34 -22.91 12.28
N LEU A 247 12.51 -21.88 12.36
CA LEU A 247 12.50 -20.90 13.45
C LEU A 247 11.15 -20.97 14.17
N LEU A 248 11.19 -21.33 15.45
CA LEU A 248 10.04 -21.33 16.33
C LEU A 248 10.17 -20.18 17.35
N ILE A 249 9.18 -19.30 17.42
CA ILE A 249 9.11 -18.25 18.43
C ILE A 249 7.87 -18.45 19.28
N ASN A 250 8.07 -18.64 20.57
CA ASN A 250 7.00 -18.76 21.54
C ASN A 250 6.85 -17.45 22.29
N LYS A 251 5.71 -16.80 22.11
CA LYS A 251 5.28 -15.62 22.88
C LYS A 251 6.27 -14.43 22.85
N ALA A 252 6.52 -13.85 21.68
CA ALA A 252 7.32 -12.63 21.61
C ALA A 252 6.54 -11.40 22.09
N VAL A 253 7.23 -10.47 22.74
CA VAL A 253 6.71 -9.17 23.15
C VAL A 253 7.50 -8.08 22.43
N LEU A 254 6.78 -7.18 21.81
CA LEU A 254 7.30 -5.99 21.13
C LEU A 254 6.92 -4.74 21.95
N ASP A 255 7.90 -3.90 22.24
CA ASP A 255 7.70 -2.61 22.93
C ASP A 255 8.38 -1.50 22.14
N LYS A 256 7.59 -0.69 21.40
CA LYS A 256 8.06 0.44 20.61
C LYS A 256 9.15 0.07 19.58
N VAL A 257 8.95 -1.04 18.90
CA VAL A 257 9.84 -1.50 17.82
C VAL A 257 9.49 -0.73 16.54
N SER A 258 10.49 -0.33 15.78
CA SER A 258 10.30 0.26 14.45
C SER A 258 10.80 -0.69 13.37
N ILE A 259 10.06 -0.80 12.29
CA ILE A 259 10.37 -1.64 11.13
C ILE A 259 10.47 -0.76 9.90
N THR A 260 11.55 -0.91 9.14
CA THR A 260 11.76 -0.25 7.86
C THR A 260 12.12 -1.29 6.81
N SER A 261 11.33 -1.36 5.76
CA SER A 261 11.58 -2.19 4.58
C SER A 261 11.29 -1.39 3.30
N PRO A 262 11.65 -1.86 2.11
CA PRO A 262 11.34 -1.17 0.85
C PRO A 262 9.85 -0.91 0.62
N VAL A 263 8.97 -1.72 1.23
CA VAL A 263 7.52 -1.66 1.01
C VAL A 263 6.73 -1.13 2.21
N LEU A 264 7.34 -1.15 3.43
CA LEU A 264 6.64 -0.79 4.66
C LEU A 264 7.61 -0.13 5.65
N THR A 265 7.23 1.04 6.13
CA THR A 265 7.83 1.65 7.33
C THR A 265 6.76 1.71 8.42
N SER A 266 7.04 1.19 9.62
CA SER A 266 6.13 1.28 10.76
C SER A 266 6.89 1.63 12.03
N ASN A 267 6.35 2.57 12.80
CA ASN A 267 6.98 3.15 13.97
C ASN A 267 6.24 2.82 15.26
N ASN A 268 7.03 2.60 16.34
CA ASN A 268 6.53 2.37 17.70
C ASN A 268 5.56 1.19 17.81
N ILE A 269 5.86 0.09 17.12
CA ILE A 269 5.07 -1.13 17.20
C ILE A 269 5.19 -1.72 18.59
N SER A 270 4.07 -1.90 19.25
CA SER A 270 3.95 -2.60 20.54
C SER A 270 2.92 -3.71 20.41
N GLY A 271 3.23 -4.89 20.96
CA GLY A 271 2.31 -6.01 20.79
C GLY A 271 2.84 -7.33 21.31
N GLU A 272 2.08 -8.37 21.07
CA GLU A 272 2.40 -9.74 21.44
C GLU A 272 2.23 -10.66 20.22
N LEU A 273 3.31 -11.35 19.87
CA LEU A 273 3.28 -12.48 18.93
C LEU A 273 3.16 -13.75 19.77
N ARG A 274 2.00 -14.39 19.73
CA ARG A 274 1.70 -15.56 20.56
C ARG A 274 2.45 -16.80 20.11
N TYR A 275 2.57 -16.93 18.80
CA TYR A 275 3.16 -18.06 18.15
C TYR A 275 3.69 -17.65 16.78
N PHE A 276 4.88 -18.18 16.41
CA PHE A 276 5.47 -18.02 15.08
C PHE A 276 6.31 -19.25 14.78
N ASP A 277 5.96 -19.98 13.75
CA ASP A 277 6.67 -21.15 13.26
C ASP A 277 6.96 -20.99 11.77
N TRP A 278 8.21 -20.90 11.45
CA TRP A 278 8.67 -20.67 10.09
C TRP A 278 9.63 -21.76 9.64
N ALA A 279 9.23 -22.53 8.64
CA ALA A 279 10.07 -23.46 7.91
C ALA A 279 10.44 -22.87 6.55
N ALA A 280 11.63 -23.20 6.03
CA ALA A 280 12.08 -22.72 4.72
C ALA A 280 11.08 -23.08 3.62
N GLY A 281 10.65 -22.10 2.83
CA GLY A 281 9.85 -22.27 1.61
C GLY A 281 8.37 -21.92 1.68
N GLY A 282 7.88 -21.24 2.73
CA GLY A 282 6.49 -20.83 2.83
C GLY A 282 6.25 -19.64 3.76
N LEU A 283 4.99 -19.23 3.89
CA LEU A 283 4.59 -18.30 4.95
C LEU A 283 4.75 -18.97 6.32
N PRO A 284 5.14 -18.21 7.35
CA PRO A 284 5.15 -18.74 8.71
C PRO A 284 3.73 -18.98 9.22
N ASP A 285 3.54 -20.01 10.03
CA ASP A 285 2.37 -20.12 10.87
C ASP A 285 2.53 -19.16 12.05
N ALA A 286 1.67 -18.16 12.16
CA ALA A 286 1.83 -17.08 13.13
C ALA A 286 0.50 -16.55 13.65
N SER A 287 0.49 -16.10 14.90
CA SER A 287 -0.62 -15.35 15.46
C SER A 287 -0.12 -14.27 16.41
N GLY A 288 -0.72 -13.09 16.31
CA GLY A 288 -0.30 -11.97 17.15
C GLY A 288 -1.28 -10.80 17.13
N LYS A 289 -1.04 -9.86 18.04
CA LYS A 289 -1.74 -8.59 18.12
C LYS A 289 -0.72 -7.48 18.22
N TRP A 290 -1.00 -6.39 17.57
CA TRP A 290 -0.12 -5.22 17.62
C TRP A 290 -0.90 -3.91 17.69
N GLN A 291 -0.23 -2.88 18.14
CA GLN A 291 -0.58 -1.47 17.96
C GLN A 291 0.66 -0.71 17.52
N ALA A 292 0.49 0.32 16.72
CA ALA A 292 1.59 1.17 16.28
C ALA A 292 1.12 2.61 16.09
N ASP A 293 2.07 3.55 16.15
CA ASP A 293 1.75 4.96 15.96
C ASP A 293 1.52 5.29 14.50
N GLU A 294 2.32 4.69 13.61
CA GLU A 294 2.31 4.99 12.19
C GLU A 294 2.75 3.77 11.38
N ALA A 295 2.11 3.56 10.24
CA ALA A 295 2.61 2.69 9.16
C ALA A 295 2.47 3.41 7.83
N VAL A 296 3.53 3.39 7.03
CA VAL A 296 3.59 4.02 5.70
C VAL A 296 3.93 2.95 4.68
N MET A 297 3.07 2.79 3.68
CA MET A 297 3.23 1.92 2.53
C MET A 297 2.97 2.75 1.30
N ASP A 298 4.01 3.15 0.55
CA ASP A 298 3.91 3.93 -0.68
C ASP A 298 2.86 5.06 -0.59
N TRP A 299 1.62 4.82 -1.03
CA TRP A 299 0.51 5.77 -1.06
C TRP A 299 -0.40 5.73 0.20
N LEU A 300 -0.27 4.70 1.06
CA LEU A 300 -1.13 4.51 2.25
C LEU A 300 -0.36 4.83 3.53
N ARG A 301 -0.88 5.77 4.28
CA ARG A 301 -0.46 6.06 5.64
C ARG A 301 -1.56 5.70 6.62
N LEU A 302 -1.22 4.87 7.59
CA LEU A 302 -2.08 4.51 8.73
C LEU A 302 -1.51 5.13 10.00
N ASP A 303 -2.30 5.90 10.71
CA ASP A 303 -1.95 6.47 12.00
C ASP A 303 -2.69 5.74 13.13
N LYS A 304 -2.06 5.62 14.29
CA LYS A 304 -2.64 5.03 15.52
C LYS A 304 -3.41 3.73 15.24
N HIS A 305 -2.77 2.82 14.54
CA HIS A 305 -3.42 1.59 14.15
C HIS A 305 -3.13 0.44 15.11
N GLN A 306 -4.07 -0.46 15.20
CA GLN A 306 -3.96 -1.72 15.91
C GLN A 306 -4.53 -2.85 15.08
N GLY A 307 -4.08 -4.07 15.33
CA GLY A 307 -4.58 -5.20 14.56
C GLY A 307 -4.27 -6.55 15.14
N GLU A 308 -4.82 -7.54 14.46
CA GLU A 308 -4.57 -8.95 14.70
C GLU A 308 -4.05 -9.60 13.43
N LEU A 309 -3.00 -10.39 13.58
CA LEU A 309 -2.39 -11.21 12.54
C LEU A 309 -2.71 -12.67 12.80
N LEU A 310 -3.16 -13.36 11.78
CA LEU A 310 -3.22 -14.82 11.74
C LEU A 310 -2.64 -15.27 10.41
N SER A 311 -1.55 -16.01 10.45
CA SER A 311 -0.87 -16.54 9.28
C SER A 311 -0.84 -18.06 9.33
N SER A 312 -1.00 -18.69 8.20
CA SER A 312 -0.77 -20.10 7.96
C SER A 312 0.01 -20.26 6.64
N GLN A 313 0.49 -21.46 6.34
CA GLN A 313 1.27 -21.72 5.12
C GLN A 313 0.55 -21.31 3.82
N GLN A 314 -0.77 -21.21 3.83
CA GLN A 314 -1.58 -20.91 2.64
C GLN A 314 -2.20 -19.51 2.64
N GLN A 315 -2.31 -18.88 3.80
CA GLN A 315 -3.10 -17.66 3.96
C GLN A 315 -2.55 -16.77 5.07
N LEU A 316 -2.52 -15.48 4.80
CA LEU A 316 -2.26 -14.42 5.78
C LEU A 316 -3.55 -13.62 5.99
N SER A 317 -4.08 -13.62 7.21
CA SER A 317 -5.25 -12.83 7.61
C SER A 317 -4.83 -11.66 8.48
N LEU A 318 -5.34 -10.47 8.18
CA LEU A 318 -5.05 -9.22 8.88
C LEU A 318 -6.38 -8.53 9.22
N ASN A 319 -6.57 -8.23 10.49
CA ASN A 319 -7.65 -7.35 10.95
C ASN A 319 -7.01 -6.07 11.44
N ILE A 320 -7.36 -4.93 10.85
CA ILE A 320 -6.73 -3.64 11.12
C ILE A 320 -7.80 -2.62 11.50
N ASN A 321 -7.55 -1.88 12.57
CA ASN A 321 -8.31 -0.70 12.95
C ASN A 321 -7.32 0.44 13.16
N GLY A 322 -7.59 1.60 12.59
CA GLY A 322 -6.69 2.75 12.68
C GLY A 322 -7.27 3.99 12.04
N GLN A 323 -6.41 4.94 11.75
CA GLN A 323 -6.77 6.18 11.08
C GLN A 323 -5.99 6.27 9.76
N ALA A 324 -6.69 6.66 8.69
CA ALA A 324 -6.09 7.00 7.40
C ALA A 324 -6.88 8.13 6.75
N TYR A 325 -6.20 9.00 6.00
CA TYR A 325 -6.85 10.11 5.30
C TYR A 325 -7.75 10.96 6.23
N GLU A 326 -7.25 11.27 7.44
CA GLU A 326 -7.93 12.05 8.49
C GLU A 326 -9.18 11.38 9.11
N GLY A 327 -9.58 10.19 8.67
CA GLY A 327 -10.74 9.44 9.16
C GLY A 327 -10.37 8.08 9.72
N ASP A 328 -11.38 7.33 10.17
CA ASP A 328 -11.22 6.01 10.73
C ASP A 328 -11.27 4.93 9.64
N VAL A 329 -10.48 3.87 9.84
CA VAL A 329 -10.38 2.72 8.94
C VAL A 329 -10.51 1.43 9.73
N THR A 330 -11.37 0.54 9.28
CA THR A 330 -11.47 -0.83 9.77
C THR A 330 -11.41 -1.77 8.58
N SER A 331 -10.54 -2.78 8.63
CA SER A 331 -10.40 -3.73 7.53
C SER A 331 -10.18 -5.16 8.01
N GLU A 332 -10.72 -6.11 7.25
CA GLU A 332 -10.45 -7.53 7.34
C GLU A 332 -9.94 -8.01 5.99
N LEU A 333 -8.68 -8.44 5.95
CA LEU A 333 -7.96 -8.77 4.73
C LEU A 333 -7.45 -10.21 4.80
N ARG A 334 -7.45 -10.92 3.67
CA ARG A 334 -6.84 -12.24 3.50
C ARG A 334 -5.99 -12.27 2.24
N TRP A 335 -4.71 -12.53 2.41
CA TRP A 335 -3.76 -12.70 1.33
C TRP A 335 -3.49 -14.17 1.07
N HIS A 336 -3.60 -14.62 -0.16
CA HIS A 336 -3.32 -15.98 -0.63
C HIS A 336 -2.07 -15.95 -1.54
N PRO A 337 -0.86 -16.13 -1.01
CA PRO A 337 0.38 -15.96 -1.77
C PRO A 337 0.51 -16.92 -2.94
N ASN A 338 0.07 -18.17 -2.78
CA ASN A 338 0.13 -19.18 -3.84
C ASN A 338 -0.76 -18.87 -5.05
N GLU A 339 -1.81 -18.08 -4.84
CA GLU A 339 -2.76 -17.64 -5.87
C GLU A 339 -2.48 -16.21 -6.33
N GLY A 340 -1.63 -15.46 -5.63
CA GLY A 340 -1.41 -14.03 -5.88
C GLY A 340 -2.68 -13.20 -5.69
N ARG A 341 -3.58 -13.62 -4.75
CA ARG A 341 -4.91 -13.06 -4.59
C ARG A 341 -5.09 -12.39 -3.22
N LEU A 342 -5.72 -11.23 -3.24
CA LEU A 342 -6.14 -10.48 -2.06
C LEU A 342 -7.68 -10.54 -1.92
N ASP A 343 -8.17 -11.12 -0.85
CA ASP A 343 -9.58 -11.06 -0.47
C ASP A 343 -9.77 -9.97 0.60
N ILE A 344 -10.59 -8.99 0.32
CA ILE A 344 -11.02 -7.93 1.25
C ILE A 344 -12.40 -8.33 1.75
N ASP A 345 -12.47 -8.97 2.92
CA ASP A 345 -13.73 -9.41 3.49
C ASP A 345 -14.58 -8.22 3.91
N SER A 346 -13.95 -7.24 4.54
CA SER A 346 -14.58 -5.96 4.85
C SER A 346 -13.55 -4.83 4.85
N LEU A 347 -13.96 -3.66 4.34
CA LEU A 347 -13.25 -2.39 4.44
C LEU A 347 -14.28 -1.32 4.77
N ALA A 348 -14.17 -0.72 5.94
CA ALA A 348 -15.00 0.39 6.37
C ALA A 348 -14.14 1.63 6.59
N LEU A 349 -14.57 2.73 6.00
CA LEU A 349 -13.93 4.04 6.03
C LEU A 349 -14.94 5.05 6.55
N GLN A 350 -14.58 5.86 7.53
CA GLN A 350 -15.48 6.84 8.13
C GLN A 350 -14.81 8.20 8.29
N ASN A 351 -15.45 9.25 7.77
CA ASN A 351 -14.97 10.65 7.77
C ASN A 351 -13.59 10.82 7.08
N ASN A 352 -13.30 10.01 6.06
CA ASN A 352 -12.02 10.04 5.37
C ASN A 352 -12.00 11.10 4.26
N LYS A 353 -10.83 11.76 4.10
CA LYS A 353 -10.59 12.77 3.06
C LYS A 353 -9.57 12.27 2.05
N PHE A 354 -10.04 11.97 0.86
CA PHE A 354 -9.20 11.46 -0.22
C PHE A 354 -8.77 12.59 -1.15
N VAL A 355 -7.49 12.65 -1.44
CA VAL A 355 -6.94 13.50 -2.50
C VAL A 355 -6.45 12.62 -3.63
N TRP A 356 -7.18 12.62 -4.75
CA TRP A 356 -6.81 11.86 -5.93
C TRP A 356 -5.75 12.59 -6.74
N GLN A 357 -4.64 11.88 -7.06
CA GLN A 357 -3.57 12.35 -7.94
C GLN A 357 -3.42 11.38 -9.12
N PRO A 358 -3.17 11.88 -10.35
CA PRO A 358 -3.15 11.04 -11.55
C PRO A 358 -1.99 10.03 -11.61
N ASP A 359 -0.92 10.25 -10.83
CA ASP A 359 0.32 9.46 -10.89
C ASP A 359 0.31 8.19 -10.01
N ILE A 360 -0.81 7.90 -9.36
CA ILE A 360 -0.92 6.69 -8.53
C ILE A 360 -1.16 5.48 -9.44
N SER A 361 -0.10 4.74 -9.73
CA SER A 361 -0.24 3.43 -10.35
C SER A 361 -0.52 2.38 -9.27
N TRP A 362 -1.62 1.67 -9.40
CA TRP A 362 -2.01 0.62 -8.47
C TRP A 362 -1.83 -0.74 -9.16
N PRO A 363 -0.67 -1.38 -9.02
CA PRO A 363 -0.53 -2.78 -9.45
C PRO A 363 -1.27 -3.67 -8.44
N LEU A 364 -2.60 -3.62 -8.49
CA LEU A 364 -3.40 -4.49 -7.65
C LEU A 364 -3.27 -5.93 -8.13
N PRO A 365 -2.99 -6.88 -7.23
CA PRO A 365 -3.11 -8.31 -7.51
C PRO A 365 -4.57 -8.64 -7.86
N GLU A 366 -4.87 -9.90 -8.18
CA GLU A 366 -6.25 -10.33 -8.22
C GLU A 366 -6.90 -9.99 -6.86
N THR A 367 -7.93 -9.14 -6.88
CA THR A 367 -8.57 -8.63 -5.66
C THR A 367 -10.04 -8.96 -5.66
N ARG A 368 -10.52 -9.56 -4.56
CA ARG A 368 -11.93 -9.82 -4.30
C ARG A 368 -12.39 -8.93 -3.16
N LEU A 369 -13.39 -8.12 -3.42
CA LEU A 369 -13.98 -7.19 -2.46
C LEU A 369 -15.37 -7.69 -2.09
N HIS A 370 -15.51 -8.25 -0.89
CA HIS A 370 -16.81 -8.74 -0.41
C HIS A 370 -17.66 -7.60 0.15
N LYS A 371 -17.04 -6.67 0.87
CA LYS A 371 -17.75 -5.52 1.42
C LYS A 371 -16.84 -4.30 1.53
N LEU A 372 -17.27 -3.19 0.92
CA LEU A 372 -16.72 -1.86 1.16
C LEU A 372 -17.84 -0.94 1.66
N SER A 373 -17.57 -0.20 2.71
CA SER A 373 -18.43 0.90 3.14
C SER A 373 -17.60 2.17 3.37
N ILE A 374 -18.02 3.26 2.77
CA ILE A 374 -17.51 4.60 3.07
C ILE A 374 -18.69 5.38 3.65
N ASP A 375 -18.47 6.01 4.78
CA ASP A 375 -19.45 6.82 5.49
C ASP A 375 -18.89 8.23 5.68
N ASN A 376 -19.61 9.24 5.19
CA ASN A 376 -19.20 10.64 5.23
C ASN A 376 -17.80 10.91 4.67
N GLY A 377 -17.50 10.33 3.49
CA GLY A 377 -16.23 10.50 2.80
C GLY A 377 -16.18 11.81 2.00
N GLU A 378 -14.99 12.40 1.92
CA GLU A 378 -14.69 13.52 1.04
C GLU A 378 -13.68 13.08 -0.03
N LEU A 379 -13.89 13.48 -1.28
CA LEU A 379 -12.96 13.24 -2.40
C LEU A 379 -12.65 14.55 -3.10
N LEU A 380 -11.39 14.86 -3.27
CA LEU A 380 -10.90 15.95 -4.10
C LEU A 380 -9.94 15.41 -5.15
N SER A 381 -10.31 15.53 -6.42
CA SER A 381 -9.40 15.22 -7.53
C SER A 381 -8.55 16.44 -7.89
N LEU A 382 -7.24 16.26 -7.92
CA LEU A 382 -6.26 17.24 -8.42
C LEU A 382 -5.94 17.03 -9.90
N ASP A 383 -6.55 16.04 -10.55
CA ASP A 383 -6.39 15.78 -11.97
C ASP A 383 -7.17 16.80 -12.80
N PRO A 384 -6.52 17.64 -13.63
CA PRO A 384 -7.20 18.63 -14.47
C PRO A 384 -8.14 17.99 -15.51
N THR A 385 -7.91 16.72 -15.86
CA THR A 385 -8.75 15.98 -16.82
C THR A 385 -10.01 15.40 -16.17
N LEU A 386 -9.98 15.23 -14.84
CA LEU A 386 -11.10 14.76 -14.03
C LEU A 386 -11.33 15.68 -12.82
N PRO A 387 -11.77 16.93 -13.01
CA PRO A 387 -11.96 17.89 -11.92
C PRO A 387 -13.24 17.55 -11.12
N LEU A 388 -13.13 16.56 -10.25
CA LEU A 388 -14.21 16.01 -9.44
C LEU A 388 -13.98 16.31 -7.95
N SER A 389 -15.02 16.77 -7.27
CA SER A 389 -15.07 16.77 -5.81
C SER A 389 -16.37 16.16 -5.30
N ILE A 390 -16.29 15.44 -4.18
CA ILE A 390 -17.42 14.80 -3.50
C ILE A 390 -17.35 15.20 -2.04
N LEU A 391 -18.47 15.65 -1.49
CA LEU A 391 -18.65 15.98 -0.07
C LEU A 391 -19.79 15.15 0.51
N GLY A 392 -19.62 14.68 1.75
CA GLY A 392 -20.60 13.86 2.43
C GLY A 392 -20.92 12.58 1.65
N GLY A 393 -19.89 11.96 1.06
CA GLY A 393 -20.04 10.77 0.25
C GLY A 393 -20.24 9.50 1.09
N GLU A 394 -21.29 8.75 0.79
CA GLU A 394 -21.50 7.39 1.28
C GLU A 394 -21.35 6.44 0.10
N LEU A 395 -20.56 5.38 0.25
CA LEU A 395 -20.39 4.36 -0.78
C LEU A 395 -20.48 2.97 -0.15
N PHE A 396 -21.30 2.14 -0.73
CA PHE A 396 -21.42 0.75 -0.36
C PHE A 396 -21.22 -0.14 -1.60
N VAL A 397 -20.25 -1.06 -1.50
CA VAL A 397 -19.91 -2.00 -2.57
C VAL A 397 -19.89 -3.42 -2.02
N ASN A 398 -20.54 -4.34 -2.72
CA ASN A 398 -20.57 -5.75 -2.36
C ASN A 398 -20.16 -6.63 -3.52
N ASP A 399 -19.39 -7.69 -3.20
CA ASP A 399 -19.14 -8.86 -4.05
C ASP A 399 -18.61 -8.53 -5.46
N ILE A 400 -17.59 -7.67 -5.51
CA ILE A 400 -16.91 -7.29 -6.76
C ILE A 400 -15.48 -7.80 -6.76
N ALA A 401 -15.03 -8.32 -7.90
CA ALA A 401 -13.65 -8.70 -8.13
C ALA A 401 -12.97 -7.82 -9.19
N TRP A 402 -11.69 -7.61 -9.00
CA TRP A 402 -10.78 -7.05 -9.98
C TRP A 402 -9.76 -8.11 -10.38
N SER A 403 -9.69 -8.45 -11.66
CA SER A 403 -8.74 -9.42 -12.19
C SER A 403 -8.32 -9.04 -13.61
N ALA A 404 -7.03 -9.04 -13.88
CA ALA A 404 -6.44 -8.74 -15.19
C ALA A 404 -6.96 -7.43 -15.83
N GLY A 405 -7.16 -6.38 -15.02
CA GLY A 405 -7.65 -5.08 -15.51
C GLY A 405 -9.17 -5.01 -15.72
N GLN A 406 -9.92 -5.99 -15.25
CA GLN A 406 -11.37 -6.09 -15.46
C GLN A 406 -12.14 -6.25 -14.16
N TRP A 407 -13.30 -5.60 -14.07
CA TRP A 407 -14.26 -5.78 -13.01
C TRP A 407 -15.18 -6.96 -13.28
N ARG A 408 -15.48 -7.75 -12.26
CA ARG A 408 -16.39 -8.91 -12.32
C ARG A 408 -17.29 -8.97 -11.10
N ALA A 409 -18.46 -9.55 -11.23
CA ALA A 409 -19.30 -9.90 -10.10
C ALA A 409 -18.78 -11.17 -9.43
N LEU A 410 -18.71 -11.20 -8.11
CA LEU A 410 -18.43 -12.42 -7.34
C LEU A 410 -19.70 -13.23 -7.08
N SER A 411 -20.86 -12.57 -7.05
CA SER A 411 -22.16 -13.20 -6.81
C SER A 411 -23.27 -12.43 -7.52
N GLN A 412 -24.48 -13.01 -7.54
CA GLN A 412 -25.68 -12.31 -8.02
C GLN A 412 -26.08 -11.12 -7.14
N GLN A 413 -25.44 -10.94 -6.00
CA GLN A 413 -25.65 -9.83 -5.07
C GLN A 413 -24.66 -8.68 -5.28
N ALA A 414 -23.81 -8.76 -6.31
CA ALA A 414 -22.85 -7.72 -6.64
C ALA A 414 -23.58 -6.40 -6.91
N ARG A 415 -23.29 -5.38 -6.07
CA ARG A 415 -23.98 -4.09 -6.13
C ARG A 415 -23.08 -2.96 -5.65
N ILE A 416 -23.40 -1.78 -6.17
CA ILE A 416 -22.81 -0.52 -5.77
C ILE A 416 -23.95 0.42 -5.39
N GLU A 417 -23.92 0.99 -4.21
CA GLU A 417 -24.84 2.03 -3.76
C GLU A 417 -24.01 3.24 -3.32
N ALA A 418 -24.37 4.41 -3.81
CA ALA A 418 -23.70 5.67 -3.46
C ALA A 418 -24.72 6.73 -3.13
N ASN A 419 -24.47 7.51 -2.08
CA ASN A 419 -25.17 8.74 -1.76
C ASN A 419 -24.14 9.87 -1.62
N TRP A 420 -24.54 11.08 -1.77
CA TRP A 420 -23.69 12.26 -1.59
C TRP A 420 -24.49 13.49 -1.22
N ASP A 421 -23.89 14.36 -0.43
CA ASP A 421 -24.46 15.68 -0.15
C ASP A 421 -24.23 16.62 -1.34
N GLU A 422 -22.99 16.64 -1.84
CA GLU A 422 -22.63 17.45 -3.00
C GLU A 422 -21.55 16.75 -3.84
N VAL A 423 -21.75 16.74 -5.15
CA VAL A 423 -20.75 16.36 -6.15
C VAL A 423 -20.57 17.54 -7.10
N ALA A 424 -19.35 18.00 -7.27
CA ALA A 424 -19.01 19.01 -8.25
C ALA A 424 -18.09 18.43 -9.34
N PHE A 425 -18.46 18.64 -10.59
CA PHE A 425 -17.68 18.31 -11.77
C PHE A 425 -17.51 19.56 -12.64
N ASN A 426 -16.31 20.11 -12.69
CA ASN A 426 -16.06 21.46 -13.17
C ASN A 426 -16.91 22.49 -12.38
N SER A 427 -17.81 23.19 -13.07
CA SER A 427 -18.75 24.14 -12.47
C SER A 427 -20.17 23.57 -12.30
N LEU A 428 -20.38 22.30 -12.65
CA LEU A 428 -21.65 21.62 -12.43
C LEU A 428 -21.70 21.06 -11.02
N ILE A 429 -22.69 21.47 -10.25
CA ILE A 429 -22.91 20.99 -8.88
C ILE A 429 -24.19 20.17 -8.87
N ALA A 430 -24.09 18.96 -8.33
CA ALA A 430 -25.20 18.04 -8.08
C ALA A 430 -25.30 17.77 -6.58
N ARG A 431 -26.48 17.95 -6.00
CA ARG A 431 -26.73 17.85 -4.56
C ARG A 431 -27.70 16.72 -4.24
N GLN A 432 -27.61 16.24 -2.98
CA GLN A 432 -28.53 15.24 -2.43
C GLN A 432 -28.74 14.06 -3.39
N GLY A 433 -27.63 13.53 -3.88
CA GLY A 433 -27.67 12.50 -4.88
C GLY A 433 -27.66 11.10 -4.33
N LYS A 434 -28.22 10.19 -5.11
CA LYS A 434 -28.26 8.79 -4.84
C LYS A 434 -28.07 8.00 -6.13
N ALA A 435 -27.24 6.99 -6.09
CA ALA A 435 -27.04 6.06 -7.20
C ALA A 435 -27.07 4.61 -6.71
N LYS A 436 -27.68 3.72 -7.51
CA LYS A 436 -27.66 2.27 -7.29
C LYS A 436 -27.33 1.58 -8.59
N ALA A 437 -26.36 0.68 -8.52
CA ALA A 437 -25.97 -0.15 -9.64
C ALA A 437 -25.85 -1.60 -9.22
N LYS A 438 -26.04 -2.50 -10.18
CA LYS A 438 -25.75 -3.94 -10.07
C LYS A 438 -24.69 -4.29 -11.09
N LEU A 439 -23.85 -5.23 -10.73
CA LEU A 439 -22.82 -5.76 -11.61
C LEU A 439 -23.14 -7.23 -11.90
N ASP A 440 -23.06 -7.61 -13.17
CA ASP A 440 -22.99 -9.00 -13.57
C ASP A 440 -21.69 -9.26 -14.35
N ASP A 441 -21.51 -10.45 -14.92
CA ASP A 441 -20.26 -10.80 -15.63
C ASP A 441 -20.04 -10.00 -16.91
N THR A 442 -21.06 -9.31 -17.41
CA THR A 442 -21.04 -8.66 -18.73
C THR A 442 -21.43 -7.19 -18.70
N HIS A 443 -22.20 -6.77 -17.71
CA HIS A 443 -22.78 -5.44 -17.66
C HIS A 443 -22.76 -4.81 -16.26
N LEU A 444 -22.61 -3.50 -16.24
CA LEU A 444 -22.99 -2.63 -15.14
C LEU A 444 -24.38 -2.09 -15.38
N TRP A 445 -25.33 -2.36 -14.49
CA TRP A 445 -26.70 -1.90 -14.54
C TRP A 445 -26.90 -0.77 -13.54
N LEU A 446 -26.99 0.47 -14.02
CA LEU A 446 -27.41 1.61 -13.23
C LEU A 446 -28.92 1.56 -13.08
N THR A 447 -29.42 1.09 -11.93
CA THR A 447 -30.85 0.93 -11.70
C THR A 447 -31.54 2.20 -11.26
N GLU A 448 -30.78 3.11 -10.63
CA GLU A 448 -31.29 4.38 -10.13
C GLU A 448 -30.12 5.36 -10.02
N LEU A 449 -30.29 6.56 -10.53
CA LEU A 449 -29.51 7.74 -10.17
C LEU A 449 -30.49 8.91 -10.08
N ASN A 450 -30.54 9.55 -8.92
CA ASN A 450 -31.35 10.73 -8.68
C ASN A 450 -30.47 11.78 -8.03
N SER A 451 -30.55 13.03 -8.49
CA SER A 451 -29.83 14.13 -7.85
C SER A 451 -30.48 15.47 -8.20
N GLU A 452 -30.34 16.43 -7.32
CA GLU A 452 -30.64 17.84 -7.60
C GLU A 452 -29.45 18.46 -8.34
N ALA A 453 -29.63 18.89 -9.56
CA ALA A 453 -28.60 19.56 -10.34
C ALA A 453 -29.22 20.63 -11.24
N LEU A 454 -28.45 21.68 -11.54
CA LEU A 454 -28.94 22.80 -12.35
C LEU A 454 -30.24 23.39 -11.79
N GLU A 455 -30.38 23.47 -10.47
CA GLU A 455 -31.59 23.98 -9.77
C GLU A 455 -32.87 23.15 -10.03
N GLY A 456 -32.77 22.00 -10.66
CA GLY A 456 -33.83 21.04 -10.94
C GLY A 456 -33.47 19.64 -10.55
N GLN A 457 -34.23 18.67 -11.04
CA GLN A 457 -34.01 17.24 -10.73
C GLN A 457 -33.54 16.46 -11.95
N ILE A 458 -32.56 15.61 -11.76
CA ILE A 458 -32.05 14.70 -12.78
C ILE A 458 -32.21 13.25 -12.30
N THR A 459 -32.78 12.42 -13.15
CA THR A 459 -32.83 10.96 -12.97
C THR A 459 -32.18 10.27 -14.15
N LEU A 460 -31.39 9.24 -13.86
CA LEU A 460 -30.72 8.43 -14.87
C LEU A 460 -30.83 6.96 -14.50
N ASN A 461 -31.14 6.11 -15.45
CA ASN A 461 -30.97 4.67 -15.37
C ASN A 461 -30.39 4.15 -16.69
N GLY A 462 -29.80 2.94 -16.66
CA GLY A 462 -29.20 2.41 -17.87
C GLY A 462 -28.36 1.17 -17.62
N LYS A 463 -27.70 0.70 -18.65
CA LYS A 463 -26.73 -0.39 -18.60
C LYS A 463 -25.53 -0.08 -19.47
N LEU A 464 -24.36 -0.61 -19.07
CA LEU A 464 -23.10 -0.46 -19.79
C LEU A 464 -22.40 -1.80 -19.87
N SER A 465 -22.01 -2.23 -21.07
CA SER A 465 -21.14 -3.39 -21.25
C SER A 465 -19.77 -3.15 -20.59
N LEU A 466 -19.26 -4.16 -19.87
CA LEU A 466 -17.92 -4.11 -19.23
C LEU A 466 -16.78 -4.39 -20.22
N TYR A 467 -17.11 -4.80 -21.44
CA TYR A 467 -16.14 -5.16 -22.47
C TYR A 467 -16.26 -4.25 -23.71
N PRO A 468 -15.15 -3.96 -24.37
CA PRO A 468 -15.19 -3.28 -25.64
C PRO A 468 -16.10 -4.01 -26.65
N PRO A 469 -16.89 -3.25 -27.44
CA PRO A 469 -16.83 -1.82 -27.65
C PRO A 469 -17.65 -0.95 -26.67
N TYR A 470 -17.84 -1.32 -25.40
CA TYR A 470 -18.56 -0.57 -24.34
C TYR A 470 -19.93 -0.02 -24.78
N VAL A 471 -20.82 -0.93 -25.18
CA VAL A 471 -22.17 -0.56 -25.56
C VAL A 471 -22.98 -0.17 -24.34
N GLY A 472 -23.62 1.01 -24.40
CA GLY A 472 -24.46 1.55 -23.34
C GLY A 472 -25.90 1.77 -23.79
N GLU A 473 -26.82 1.70 -22.84
CA GLU A 473 -28.21 2.15 -22.95
C GLU A 473 -28.49 3.04 -21.75
N ALA A 474 -29.11 4.20 -21.95
CA ALA A 474 -29.40 5.13 -20.88
C ALA A 474 -30.74 5.83 -21.10
N GLN A 475 -31.50 5.98 -20.01
CA GLN A 475 -32.68 6.80 -19.94
C GLN A 475 -32.42 7.95 -18.99
N LEU A 476 -32.42 9.18 -19.50
CA LEU A 476 -32.21 10.41 -18.77
C LEU A 476 -33.47 11.23 -18.72
N THR A 477 -33.89 11.62 -17.53
CA THR A 477 -34.97 12.61 -17.35
C THR A 477 -34.43 13.76 -16.51
N GLY A 478 -34.59 14.98 -17.00
CA GLY A 478 -34.32 16.22 -16.27
C GLY A 478 -35.61 17.04 -16.17
N LYS A 479 -35.93 17.59 -15.01
CA LYS A 479 -37.10 18.39 -14.77
C LYS A 479 -36.71 19.73 -14.18
N GLU A 480 -37.31 20.81 -14.73
CA GLU A 480 -37.14 22.18 -14.24
C GLU A 480 -35.66 22.63 -14.16
N LEU A 481 -34.83 22.14 -15.10
CA LEU A 481 -33.41 22.45 -15.12
C LEU A 481 -33.19 23.92 -15.50
N ALA A 482 -32.50 24.68 -14.66
CA ALA A 482 -32.17 26.08 -14.96
C ALA A 482 -31.11 26.17 -16.07
N LEU A 483 -31.41 26.94 -17.10
CA LEU A 483 -30.51 27.13 -18.24
C LEU A 483 -29.29 27.99 -17.92
N ARG A 484 -29.31 28.84 -16.91
CA ARG A 484 -28.20 29.73 -16.57
C ARG A 484 -26.97 28.94 -16.05
N PRO A 485 -27.08 28.01 -15.09
CA PRO A 485 -25.98 27.14 -14.71
C PRO A 485 -25.50 26.24 -15.86
N LEU A 486 -26.43 25.72 -16.67
CA LEU A 486 -26.13 24.89 -17.83
C LEU A 486 -25.27 25.64 -18.86
N SER A 487 -25.64 26.91 -19.18
CA SER A 487 -24.89 27.73 -20.13
C SER A 487 -23.47 28.04 -19.64
N ARG A 488 -23.29 28.27 -18.34
CA ARG A 488 -21.96 28.45 -17.72
C ARG A 488 -21.11 27.17 -17.79
N TRP A 489 -21.71 26.04 -17.48
CA TRP A 489 -21.04 24.75 -17.56
C TRP A 489 -20.59 24.40 -18.98
N LEU A 490 -21.44 24.66 -19.97
CA LEU A 490 -21.14 24.50 -21.40
C LEU A 490 -20.19 25.57 -21.95
N LYS A 491 -19.81 26.57 -21.14
CA LYS A 491 -19.02 27.74 -21.59
C LYS A 491 -19.62 28.40 -22.82
N ALA A 492 -20.96 28.55 -22.82
CA ALA A 492 -21.65 29.20 -23.91
C ALA A 492 -21.23 30.67 -23.99
N ASP A 493 -21.07 31.19 -25.24
CA ASP A 493 -20.68 32.59 -25.48
C ASP A 493 -21.75 33.61 -25.05
N ARG A 494 -22.94 33.12 -24.68
CA ARG A 494 -24.13 33.92 -24.33
C ARG A 494 -24.78 33.35 -23.08
N ASN A 495 -25.41 34.26 -22.33
CA ASN A 495 -26.19 33.86 -21.17
C ASN A 495 -27.58 33.42 -21.58
N PHE A 496 -27.98 32.29 -21.07
CA PHE A 496 -29.35 31.77 -21.17
C PHE A 496 -29.93 31.69 -19.77
N SER A 497 -31.16 32.06 -19.60
CA SER A 497 -31.94 31.79 -18.39
C SER A 497 -33.29 31.22 -18.78
N GLY A 498 -34.02 30.63 -17.83
CA GLY A 498 -35.27 29.90 -18.07
C GLY A 498 -35.15 28.46 -17.63
N GLN A 499 -36.17 27.67 -17.88
CA GLN A 499 -36.26 26.26 -17.45
C GLN A 499 -36.27 25.31 -18.65
N LEU A 500 -35.69 24.13 -18.46
CA LEU A 500 -35.61 23.09 -19.48
C LEU A 500 -35.95 21.72 -18.88
N ASP A 501 -36.91 21.04 -19.49
CA ASP A 501 -37.15 19.62 -19.25
C ASP A 501 -36.47 18.79 -20.34
N ILE A 502 -35.81 17.70 -19.93
CA ILE A 502 -35.13 16.76 -20.82
C ILE A 502 -35.71 15.38 -20.61
N ASN A 503 -36.03 14.70 -21.70
CA ASN A 503 -36.34 13.28 -21.67
C ASN A 503 -35.60 12.60 -22.83
N SER A 504 -34.74 11.65 -22.52
CA SER A 504 -33.99 10.97 -23.55
C SER A 504 -33.84 9.48 -23.23
N GLU A 505 -33.93 8.68 -24.28
CA GLU A 505 -33.59 7.26 -24.26
C GLU A 505 -32.57 7.00 -25.37
N LEU A 506 -31.36 6.63 -24.99
CA LEU A 506 -30.21 6.54 -25.89
C LEU A 506 -29.54 5.20 -25.76
N SER A 507 -29.06 4.65 -26.88
CA SER A 507 -28.21 3.47 -26.94
C SER A 507 -27.09 3.69 -27.96
N GLY A 508 -25.91 3.10 -27.69
CA GLY A 508 -24.78 3.21 -28.60
C GLY A 508 -23.47 2.88 -27.91
N THR A 509 -22.37 3.02 -28.63
CA THR A 509 -21.02 2.82 -28.13
C THR A 509 -20.50 4.11 -27.51
N LEU A 510 -19.88 4.04 -26.33
CA LEU A 510 -19.36 5.24 -25.65
C LEU A 510 -18.31 5.99 -26.45
N GLU A 511 -17.47 5.26 -27.20
CA GLU A 511 -16.36 5.83 -27.94
C GLU A 511 -16.76 6.36 -29.32
N ASP A 512 -17.87 5.88 -29.89
CA ASP A 512 -18.31 6.26 -31.24
C ASP A 512 -19.75 6.82 -31.25
N ARG A 513 -19.86 8.14 -31.32
CA ARG A 513 -21.14 8.85 -31.36
C ARG A 513 -21.96 8.53 -32.62
N GLN A 514 -21.37 8.03 -33.69
CA GLN A 514 -22.09 7.63 -34.89
C GLN A 514 -22.93 6.37 -34.70
N THR A 515 -22.69 5.60 -33.65
CA THR A 515 -23.48 4.41 -33.30
C THR A 515 -24.75 4.75 -32.50
N TRP A 516 -24.87 5.98 -32.01
CA TRP A 516 -25.96 6.36 -31.11
C TRP A 516 -27.30 6.35 -31.80
N GLN A 517 -28.28 5.75 -31.10
CA GLN A 517 -29.68 5.62 -31.51
C GLN A 517 -30.57 5.93 -30.32
N GLY A 518 -31.79 6.40 -30.59
CA GLY A 518 -32.77 6.62 -29.55
C GLY A 518 -33.73 7.78 -29.81
N GLN A 519 -34.28 8.31 -28.74
CA GLN A 519 -35.23 9.41 -28.77
C GLN A 519 -34.81 10.50 -27.81
N VAL A 520 -34.92 11.78 -28.23
CA VAL A 520 -34.65 12.93 -27.35
C VAL A 520 -35.80 13.90 -27.47
N THR A 521 -36.24 14.41 -26.31
CA THR A 521 -37.23 15.49 -26.20
C THR A 521 -36.68 16.53 -25.23
N LEU A 522 -36.69 17.80 -25.66
CA LEU A 522 -36.34 18.97 -24.87
C LEU A 522 -37.52 19.93 -24.86
N ASN A 523 -38.06 20.22 -23.69
CA ASN A 523 -39.13 21.19 -23.52
C ASN A 523 -38.61 22.37 -22.67
N GLY A 524 -38.64 23.56 -23.22
CA GLY A 524 -38.21 24.76 -22.52
C GLY A 524 -39.32 25.75 -22.32
N GLN A 525 -39.30 26.50 -21.22
CA GLN A 525 -40.26 27.56 -20.90
C GLN A 525 -39.53 28.79 -20.37
N ASP A 526 -40.08 29.96 -20.68
CA ASP A 526 -39.62 31.26 -20.21
C ASP A 526 -38.12 31.50 -20.42
N ILE A 527 -37.62 31.12 -21.63
CA ILE A 527 -36.21 31.19 -21.95
C ILE A 527 -35.86 32.62 -22.39
N PHE A 528 -34.95 33.23 -21.63
CA PHE A 528 -34.37 34.53 -21.96
C PHE A 528 -32.94 34.31 -22.50
N ILE A 529 -32.64 34.93 -23.64
CA ILE A 529 -31.35 34.84 -24.32
C ILE A 529 -30.80 36.27 -24.49
N GLU A 530 -29.71 36.56 -23.81
CA GLU A 530 -29.02 37.84 -23.86
C GLU A 530 -28.35 38.06 -25.23
N LYS A 531 -28.44 39.28 -25.75
CA LYS A 531 -27.76 39.69 -26.99
C LYS A 531 -28.13 38.82 -28.20
N VAL A 532 -29.38 38.38 -28.28
CA VAL A 532 -29.96 37.68 -29.43
C VAL A 532 -31.33 38.28 -29.73
N GLY A 533 -31.42 39.26 -30.59
CA GLY A 533 -32.68 39.94 -30.93
C GLY A 533 -33.48 39.21 -32.01
N LEU A 534 -34.00 38.01 -31.74
CA LEU A 534 -34.67 37.14 -32.70
C LEU A 534 -35.91 37.80 -33.32
N ASP A 535 -36.77 38.38 -32.50
CA ASP A 535 -38.02 39.01 -32.98
C ASP A 535 -37.76 40.22 -33.88
N LYS A 536 -36.76 41.03 -33.52
CA LYS A 536 -36.34 42.16 -34.33
C LYS A 536 -35.73 41.70 -35.66
N TRP A 537 -34.86 40.73 -35.60
CA TRP A 537 -34.21 40.16 -36.76
C TRP A 537 -35.23 39.55 -37.74
N LEU A 538 -36.19 38.75 -37.23
CA LEU A 538 -37.23 38.15 -38.04
C LEU A 538 -38.14 39.25 -38.65
N SER A 539 -38.53 40.27 -37.88
CA SER A 539 -39.34 41.33 -38.37
C SER A 539 -38.68 42.15 -39.49
N GLN A 540 -37.39 42.33 -39.46
CA GLN A 540 -36.59 42.94 -40.52
C GLN A 540 -36.58 42.08 -41.77
N ARG A 541 -36.25 40.75 -41.59
CA ARG A 541 -36.14 39.82 -42.71
C ARG A 541 -37.50 39.55 -43.41
N LEU A 542 -38.58 39.56 -42.70
CA LEU A 542 -39.91 39.41 -43.30
C LEU A 542 -40.35 40.63 -44.16
N ARG A 543 -39.72 41.80 -43.98
CA ARG A 543 -39.97 43.00 -44.76
C ARG A 543 -39.11 43.13 -46.03
N GLU A 544 -37.98 42.33 -46.08
CA GLU A 544 -37.11 42.33 -47.24
C GLU A 544 -37.59 41.32 -48.29
N ASP A 545 -37.24 41.57 -49.58
CA ASP A 545 -37.61 40.66 -50.68
C ASP A 545 -36.58 39.51 -50.81
N TYR A 546 -37.00 38.28 -50.47
CA TYR A 546 -36.26 37.01 -50.61
C TYR A 546 -36.98 36.07 -51.59
N ALA A 547 -37.68 36.59 -52.62
CA ALA A 547 -38.32 35.75 -53.61
C ALA A 547 -37.40 34.82 -54.33
N GLN A 548 -36.11 35.15 -54.40
CA GLN A 548 -35.00 34.22 -54.73
C GLN A 548 -34.16 33.89 -53.49
N ALA A 549 -33.71 32.62 -53.38
CA ALA A 549 -32.89 32.20 -52.27
C ALA A 549 -31.59 33.01 -52.24
N LYS A 550 -31.31 33.64 -51.07
CA LYS A 550 -30.11 34.46 -50.84
C LYS A 550 -29.31 33.93 -49.70
N THR A 551 -28.03 33.67 -49.94
CA THR A 551 -27.08 33.35 -48.90
C THR A 551 -26.71 34.62 -48.13
N VAL A 552 -26.82 34.58 -46.81
CA VAL A 552 -26.45 35.68 -45.91
C VAL A 552 -25.18 35.28 -45.17
N ASP A 553 -24.23 36.21 -45.04
CA ASP A 553 -23.06 36.00 -44.24
C ASP A 553 -23.46 35.77 -42.77
N ALA A 554 -23.10 34.61 -42.23
CA ALA A 554 -23.48 34.22 -40.88
C ALA A 554 -22.89 35.15 -39.81
N LYS A 555 -21.71 35.77 -40.05
CA LYS A 555 -21.11 36.77 -39.14
C LYS A 555 -21.90 38.07 -39.14
N LEU A 556 -22.38 38.56 -40.31
CA LEU A 556 -23.22 39.74 -40.40
C LEU A 556 -24.58 39.47 -39.77
N ALA A 557 -25.17 38.30 -39.99
CA ALA A 557 -26.44 37.92 -39.34
C ALA A 557 -26.28 37.82 -37.80
N ALA A 558 -25.15 37.36 -37.31
CA ALA A 558 -24.87 37.33 -35.88
C ALA A 558 -24.69 38.74 -35.28
N LEU A 559 -24.08 39.68 -36.01
CA LEU A 559 -23.97 41.09 -35.60
C LEU A 559 -25.33 41.75 -35.49
N ASP A 560 -26.22 41.52 -36.45
CA ASP A 560 -27.58 42.03 -36.41
C ASP A 560 -28.40 41.47 -35.25
N LEU A 561 -28.17 40.18 -34.91
CA LEU A 561 -28.81 39.53 -33.76
C LEU A 561 -28.29 40.08 -32.41
N ASN A 562 -27.05 40.51 -32.32
CA ASN A 562 -26.40 40.95 -31.05
C ASN A 562 -26.94 42.28 -30.49
N GLN A 563 -27.90 42.93 -31.12
CA GLN A 563 -28.37 44.28 -30.74
C GLN A 563 -29.48 44.30 -29.68
N ASN A 564 -30.17 43.18 -29.46
CA ASN A 564 -31.29 43.06 -28.51
C ASN A 564 -31.33 41.69 -27.89
N ASP A 565 -32.19 41.50 -26.91
CA ASP A 565 -32.43 40.23 -26.23
C ASP A 565 -33.68 39.54 -26.83
N SER A 566 -33.78 38.22 -26.60
CA SER A 566 -34.95 37.44 -26.99
C SER A 566 -35.59 36.75 -25.79
N PHE A 567 -36.90 36.72 -25.79
CA PHE A 567 -37.69 35.93 -24.89
C PHE A 567 -38.42 34.83 -25.68
N ILE A 568 -38.16 33.55 -25.32
CA ILE A 568 -38.82 32.38 -25.89
C ILE A 568 -39.81 31.86 -24.86
N GLU A 569 -41.09 31.99 -25.14
CA GLU A 569 -42.16 31.56 -24.24
C GLU A 569 -42.20 30.03 -24.12
N GLN A 570 -42.01 29.35 -25.26
CA GLN A 570 -42.02 27.89 -25.32
C GLN A 570 -41.04 27.37 -26.36
N LEU A 571 -40.32 26.31 -26.00
CA LEU A 571 -39.44 25.52 -26.86
C LEU A 571 -39.87 24.06 -26.81
N ASP A 572 -40.04 23.41 -27.96
CA ASP A 572 -40.22 21.94 -28.06
C ASP A 572 -39.32 21.43 -29.17
N LEU A 573 -38.27 20.72 -28.78
CA LEU A 573 -37.37 20.03 -29.69
C LEU A 573 -37.50 18.52 -29.44
N GLN A 574 -37.92 17.77 -30.45
CA GLN A 574 -38.16 16.34 -30.31
C GLN A 574 -37.78 15.59 -31.58
N GLY A 575 -37.34 14.35 -31.38
CA GLY A 575 -37.10 13.46 -32.51
C GLY A 575 -36.15 12.31 -32.23
N PRO A 576 -36.09 11.34 -33.16
CA PRO A 576 -35.20 10.22 -33.06
C PRO A 576 -33.75 10.60 -33.36
N ILE A 577 -32.86 9.92 -32.71
CA ILE A 577 -31.44 9.85 -33.07
C ILE A 577 -31.20 8.54 -33.80
N ASN A 578 -30.63 8.59 -34.99
CA ASN A 578 -30.24 7.41 -35.78
C ASN A 578 -28.82 7.60 -36.31
N ASN A 579 -27.95 6.68 -36.02
CA ASN A 579 -26.54 6.73 -36.44
C ASN A 579 -25.87 8.08 -36.11
N GLY A 580 -26.05 8.54 -34.86
CA GLY A 580 -25.48 9.80 -34.37
C GLY A 580 -26.12 11.09 -34.95
N ARG A 581 -27.22 10.98 -35.64
CA ARG A 581 -27.97 12.15 -36.21
C ARG A 581 -29.31 12.29 -35.53
N TRP A 582 -29.49 13.41 -34.86
CA TRP A 582 -30.77 13.80 -34.25
C TRP A 582 -31.66 14.46 -35.27
N ARG A 583 -32.78 13.83 -35.61
CA ARG A 583 -33.72 14.31 -36.58
C ARG A 583 -34.84 15.07 -35.90
N LEU A 584 -34.97 16.37 -36.23
CA LEU A 584 -35.93 17.29 -35.62
C LEU A 584 -37.14 17.42 -36.55
N ASP A 585 -38.23 16.69 -36.25
CA ASP A 585 -39.48 16.80 -36.98
C ASP A 585 -40.57 17.20 -36.01
N GLY A 586 -41.36 18.23 -36.38
CA GLY A 586 -42.43 18.79 -35.54
C GLY A 586 -41.92 19.64 -34.37
N SER A 587 -40.63 19.96 -34.36
CA SER A 587 -39.99 20.85 -33.39
C SER A 587 -40.29 22.32 -33.68
N ALA A 588 -40.41 23.11 -32.62
CA ALA A 588 -40.61 24.54 -32.76
C ALA A 588 -40.20 25.33 -31.51
N LEU A 589 -40.02 26.62 -31.69
CA LEU A 589 -39.92 27.61 -30.63
C LEU A 589 -40.89 28.75 -30.87
N GLN A 590 -41.49 29.24 -29.80
CA GLN A 590 -42.37 30.38 -29.80
C GLN A 590 -41.66 31.55 -29.09
N SER A 591 -41.42 32.61 -29.83
CA SER A 591 -41.03 33.90 -29.24
C SER A 591 -42.28 34.74 -28.95
N VAL A 592 -42.08 35.92 -28.42
CA VAL A 592 -43.20 36.84 -28.15
C VAL A 592 -44.06 37.15 -29.39
N ARG A 593 -43.46 37.16 -30.58
CA ARG A 593 -44.15 37.57 -31.83
C ARG A 593 -44.18 36.47 -32.88
N TYR A 594 -43.32 35.52 -32.86
CA TYR A 594 -43.14 34.58 -33.95
C TYR A 594 -43.13 33.13 -33.47
N LEU A 595 -43.67 32.26 -34.28
CA LEU A 595 -43.48 30.83 -34.20
C LEU A 595 -42.44 30.41 -35.25
N LEU A 596 -41.32 29.84 -34.78
CA LEU A 596 -40.31 29.24 -35.64
C LEU A 596 -40.39 27.71 -35.52
N ALA A 597 -40.80 27.06 -36.57
CA ALA A 597 -40.77 25.59 -36.66
C ALA A 597 -39.48 25.12 -37.26
N LEU A 598 -39.02 23.95 -36.83
CA LEU A 598 -37.73 23.37 -37.21
C LEU A 598 -37.94 21.97 -37.81
N ARG A 599 -37.19 21.68 -38.87
CA ARG A 599 -37.05 20.35 -39.45
C ARG A 599 -35.60 20.13 -39.85
N GLY A 600 -35.18 18.89 -39.90
CA GLY A 600 -33.84 18.56 -40.38
C GLY A 600 -33.05 17.69 -39.41
N GLU A 601 -31.75 17.73 -39.56
CA GLU A 601 -30.84 16.82 -38.79
C GLU A 601 -29.72 17.61 -38.15
N VAL A 602 -29.37 17.21 -36.92
CA VAL A 602 -28.20 17.66 -36.17
C VAL A 602 -27.29 16.45 -35.98
N ASP A 603 -26.07 16.50 -36.52
CA ASP A 603 -25.05 15.49 -36.32
C ASP A 603 -24.35 15.70 -34.95
N LEU A 604 -24.33 14.70 -34.11
CA LEU A 604 -23.68 14.76 -32.79
C LEU A 604 -22.18 14.99 -32.84
N THR A 605 -21.59 14.89 -34.04
CA THR A 605 -20.17 15.20 -34.28
C THR A 605 -19.92 16.66 -34.68
N GLY A 606 -20.99 17.46 -34.88
CA GLY A 606 -20.87 18.91 -35.02
C GLY A 606 -21.39 19.51 -36.32
N GLY A 607 -22.10 18.75 -37.15
CA GLY A 607 -22.77 19.23 -38.36
C GLY A 607 -24.28 19.48 -38.13
N TRP A 608 -24.90 20.31 -38.97
CA TRP A 608 -26.35 20.45 -39.01
C TRP A 608 -26.88 20.73 -40.43
N GLN A 609 -28.05 20.23 -40.68
CA GLN A 609 -28.85 20.54 -41.87
C GLN A 609 -30.26 20.83 -41.40
N LEU A 610 -30.54 22.10 -41.06
CA LEU A 610 -31.80 22.52 -40.52
C LEU A 610 -32.56 23.42 -41.48
N ASP A 611 -33.85 23.17 -41.62
CA ASP A 611 -34.81 24.01 -42.32
C ASP A 611 -35.78 24.59 -41.28
N LEU A 612 -35.66 25.88 -41.03
CA LEU A 612 -36.54 26.60 -40.13
C LEU A 612 -37.56 27.40 -40.92
N GLY A 613 -38.73 27.50 -40.37
CA GLY A 613 -39.81 28.32 -40.95
C GLY A 613 -40.38 29.30 -39.96
N ALA A 614 -40.41 30.59 -40.31
CA ALA A 614 -41.29 31.49 -39.63
C ALA A 614 -42.74 31.21 -40.11
N ILE A 615 -43.60 30.84 -39.15
CA ILE A 615 -44.94 30.31 -39.40
C ILE A 615 -45.97 31.40 -39.05
N ASN A 616 -46.98 31.58 -39.87
CA ASN A 616 -48.12 32.50 -39.58
C ASN A 616 -49.24 31.75 -38.81
N ASP A 617 -50.28 32.50 -38.48
CA ASP A 617 -51.49 32.05 -37.76
C ASP A 617 -52.26 30.92 -38.46
N LYS A 618 -52.06 30.74 -39.80
CA LYS A 618 -52.64 29.68 -40.60
C LYS A 618 -51.74 28.45 -40.76
N GLY A 619 -50.61 28.43 -40.10
CA GLY A 619 -49.61 27.35 -40.21
C GLY A 619 -48.79 27.41 -41.50
N CYS A 620 -48.79 28.52 -42.23
CA CYS A 620 -48.06 28.71 -43.47
C CYS A 620 -46.61 29.24 -43.18
N ARG A 621 -45.66 28.83 -43.96
CA ARG A 621 -44.27 29.32 -43.82
C ARG A 621 -44.07 30.61 -44.62
N GLU A 622 -43.85 31.70 -43.93
CA GLU A 622 -43.63 33.03 -44.54
C GLU A 622 -42.17 33.30 -44.88
N LEU A 623 -41.25 32.76 -44.05
CA LEU A 623 -39.78 32.83 -44.27
C LEU A 623 -39.18 31.48 -44.09
N ALA A 624 -38.40 31.02 -45.04
CA ALA A 624 -37.58 29.82 -44.96
C ALA A 624 -36.14 30.21 -44.61
N ILE A 625 -35.58 29.57 -43.59
CA ILE A 625 -34.20 29.77 -43.11
C ILE A 625 -33.51 28.44 -43.15
N LYS A 626 -32.53 28.26 -44.03
CA LYS A 626 -31.74 27.03 -44.08
C LYS A 626 -30.40 27.25 -43.42
N LEU A 627 -30.08 26.39 -42.45
CA LEU A 627 -28.80 26.30 -41.78
C LEU A 627 -28.11 25.01 -42.22
N SER A 628 -26.86 25.10 -42.69
CA SER A 628 -26.06 23.95 -43.12
C SER A 628 -24.61 24.11 -42.69
N GLU A 629 -23.81 23.07 -42.94
CA GLU A 629 -22.41 22.96 -42.61
C GLU A 629 -22.18 22.64 -41.11
N THR A 630 -21.31 23.38 -40.39
CA THR A 630 -21.01 23.10 -38.99
C THR A 630 -21.56 24.24 -38.11
N TRP A 631 -21.81 23.95 -36.84
CA TRP A 631 -22.22 24.96 -35.85
C TRP A 631 -21.16 26.06 -35.63
N ARG A 632 -19.86 25.77 -35.89
CA ARG A 632 -18.80 26.79 -35.78
C ARG A 632 -18.66 27.69 -36.99
N ALA A 633 -19.12 27.22 -38.14
CA ALA A 633 -19.11 27.96 -39.41
C ALA A 633 -20.42 27.71 -40.19
N PRO A 634 -21.57 28.23 -39.69
CA PRO A 634 -22.84 27.96 -40.29
C PRO A 634 -23.01 28.74 -41.59
N LYS A 635 -23.62 28.08 -42.58
CA LYS A 635 -24.11 28.74 -43.78
C LYS A 635 -25.62 29.00 -43.68
N LEU A 636 -26.00 30.25 -43.79
CA LEU A 636 -27.39 30.71 -43.69
C LEU A 636 -27.94 31.10 -45.05
N THR A 637 -29.07 30.51 -45.44
CA THR A 637 -29.79 30.89 -46.68
C THR A 637 -31.22 31.22 -46.35
N LEU A 638 -31.67 32.37 -46.83
CA LEU A 638 -33.05 32.89 -46.65
C LEU A 638 -33.82 32.78 -47.95
N HIS A 639 -35.09 32.41 -47.84
CA HIS A 639 -36.04 32.36 -48.95
C HIS A 639 -37.47 32.64 -48.48
N GLN A 640 -38.20 33.46 -49.20
CA GLN A 640 -39.62 33.66 -48.97
C GLN A 640 -40.43 32.80 -49.98
N PRO A 641 -41.07 31.72 -49.53
CA PRO A 641 -41.91 30.91 -50.41
C PRO A 641 -43.09 31.65 -50.84
N LYS A 642 -43.51 31.52 -52.11
CA LYS A 642 -44.79 32.10 -52.62
C LYS A 642 -45.93 31.44 -51.84
N LEU A 643 -46.70 32.23 -51.11
CA LEU A 643 -47.85 31.75 -50.37
C LEU A 643 -49.01 31.52 -51.43
N LEU A 644 -49.29 30.23 -51.64
CA LEU A 644 -50.49 29.80 -52.38
C LEU A 644 -51.69 29.82 -51.43
N SER A 645 -52.86 30.24 -51.90
CA SER A 645 -54.09 30.23 -51.08
C SER A 645 -55.01 29.08 -51.56
N PRO A 646 -55.32 28.06 -50.75
CA PRO A 646 -54.83 27.81 -49.41
C PRO A 646 -53.37 27.24 -49.38
N CYS A 647 -52.52 27.68 -48.44
CA CYS A 647 -51.22 27.13 -48.26
C CYS A 647 -51.32 25.76 -47.60
N GLN A 648 -50.36 24.85 -47.90
CA GLN A 648 -50.25 23.67 -47.17
C GLN A 648 -49.55 23.96 -45.81
N SER A 649 -50.18 23.53 -44.68
CA SER A 649 -49.62 23.69 -43.35
C SER A 649 -48.22 23.06 -43.27
N TRP A 650 -47.22 23.86 -42.92
CA TRP A 650 -45.85 23.42 -42.80
C TRP A 650 -45.52 22.92 -41.39
N TYR A 651 -46.24 23.37 -40.38
CA TYR A 651 -46.06 22.97 -39.00
C TYR A 651 -47.39 22.44 -38.44
N GLN A 652 -47.29 21.28 -37.74
CA GLN A 652 -48.40 20.59 -37.08
C GLN A 652 -48.00 20.12 -35.66
N GLY A 653 -47.02 20.77 -35.04
CA GLY A 653 -46.55 20.45 -33.70
C GLY A 653 -47.42 20.99 -32.58
N LYS A 654 -46.94 20.86 -31.34
CA LYS A 654 -47.69 21.25 -30.12
C LYS A 654 -47.54 22.71 -29.72
N VAL A 655 -46.48 23.39 -30.14
CA VAL A 655 -46.19 24.78 -29.77
C VAL A 655 -47.19 25.67 -30.46
N PRO A 656 -47.99 26.47 -29.73
CA PRO A 656 -49.02 27.29 -30.32
C PRO A 656 -48.46 28.53 -31.05
N TYR A 657 -49.25 29.14 -31.94
CA TYR A 657 -48.91 30.42 -32.50
C TYR A 657 -49.09 31.51 -31.42
N PRO A 658 -48.15 32.48 -31.31
CA PRO A 658 -48.22 33.53 -30.31
C PRO A 658 -49.52 34.32 -30.40
N LYS A 659 -50.16 34.50 -29.24
CA LYS A 659 -51.34 35.33 -29.17
C LYS A 659 -50.92 36.80 -29.29
N SER A 660 -51.37 37.50 -30.31
CA SER A 660 -51.05 38.90 -30.50
C SER A 660 -51.68 39.79 -29.38
N GLY A 661 -50.83 40.12 -28.43
CA GLY A 661 -51.13 40.98 -27.29
C GLY A 661 -50.13 40.70 -26.13
N LEU A 662 -49.42 41.69 -25.71
CA LEU A 662 -48.56 41.66 -24.55
C LEU A 662 -49.35 41.16 -23.33
N SER A 663 -49.28 39.89 -23.00
CA SER A 663 -49.84 39.39 -21.75
C SER A 663 -48.98 39.89 -20.55
N GLY A 664 -49.67 40.35 -19.50
CA GLY A 664 -49.01 41.00 -18.34
C GLY A 664 -47.87 40.22 -17.67
N GLY A 665 -47.71 38.93 -17.97
CA GLY A 665 -46.62 38.09 -17.45
C GLY A 665 -45.20 38.47 -17.93
N ILE A 666 -45.10 39.09 -19.14
CA ILE A 666 -43.79 39.52 -19.66
C ILE A 666 -43.22 40.71 -18.89
N LEU A 667 -44.08 41.64 -18.45
CA LEU A 667 -43.67 42.78 -17.63
C LEU A 667 -43.31 42.37 -16.19
N GLU A 668 -43.94 41.33 -15.69
CA GLU A 668 -43.65 40.78 -14.36
C GLU A 668 -42.35 39.97 -14.36
N GLY A 669 -42.07 39.15 -15.38
CA GLY A 669 -40.79 38.45 -15.58
C GLY A 669 -39.60 39.39 -15.82
N MET A 670 -39.79 40.50 -16.58
CA MET A 670 -38.73 41.51 -16.72
C MET A 670 -38.47 42.30 -15.42
N ARG A 671 -39.46 42.49 -14.56
CA ARG A 671 -39.27 43.12 -13.24
C ARG A 671 -38.58 42.21 -12.26
N SER A 672 -38.81 40.89 -12.26
CA SER A 672 -38.10 39.94 -11.38
C SER A 672 -36.64 39.81 -11.77
N LEU A 673 -36.28 39.91 -13.05
CA LEU A 673 -34.89 39.91 -13.51
C LEU A 673 -34.08 41.17 -13.15
N GLN A 674 -34.77 42.31 -12.92
CA GLN A 674 -34.13 43.56 -12.48
C GLN A 674 -33.96 43.65 -10.96
N LEU A 675 -34.62 42.80 -10.16
CA LEU A 675 -34.53 42.81 -8.70
C LEU A 675 -33.41 41.94 -8.12
N ASP A 676 -32.82 41.05 -8.94
CA ASP A 676 -31.69 40.18 -8.53
C ASP A 676 -30.31 40.79 -8.83
N GLU A 677 -30.20 42.06 -9.23
CA GLU A 677 -28.93 42.80 -9.45
C GLU A 677 -28.51 43.70 -8.28
N GLU A 678 -29.00 43.52 -7.05
CA GLU A 678 -28.40 44.16 -5.89
C GLU A 678 -27.50 43.19 -5.14
N PRO A 679 -26.26 43.63 -4.68
CA PRO A 679 -25.02 42.89 -4.44
C PRO A 679 -25.04 41.90 -3.31
#